data_f4e272993ff410af6a00942268b5dc96
#
_entry.id   f4e272993ff410af6a00942268b5dc96
#
_cell.length_a   1.000
_cell.length_b   1.000
_cell.length_c   1.000
_cell.angle_alpha   90.00
_cell.angle_beta   90.00
_cell.angle_gamma   90.00
#
_symmetry.space_group_name_H-M   'P 1'
#
loop_
_entity.id
_entity.type
_entity.pdbx_description
1 polymer ?
#
loop_
_entity_poly.entity_id
_entity_poly.type
_entity_poly.pdbx_seq_one_letter_code
_entity_poly.pdbx_strand_id
1 'polypeptide(L)'
;MNKPVPKQLSGRLLRPAGKRSRVLFPQGGVLEFKELIVEGLVEDGVDDPAELLPVADHKKPLKVRVPNWDEVEEGMVIALYVNGDEELEGVGMAWHSITAAEAADPDYEFSLELPSSYWDFIADGQDRTFQVGYSVRPEFSGEFERGPNRVIRIDKLAPGGNPGTLARLSFASEIEARKHILITDFVAGMLTVHVRGYMEQKQGDQIMVTMTDGTTPVTVGPFTVTSSSDATPVALPLAEVQKLKDNTPITFTYTSQDRAGNLSIVSVPHDTLQLLLQDIPVVLPTPEVPGFDQSGDPLILDKDARAGINLVVPGVTGARIGDKVVVLWGAQRSDEHEVTVVPPPPEPLMKLVLLYPLTSAGPKTGAVAVSYELWRGAFKIGDATPPASVNVDLRLPGGPDPDPELPGHGNLELATIVGDASGQVDELTPEDVAAGAQVTIPWLAVDGTELLEEDDKLHLVWGTQPSHALAPVSAAEAAAKVNINRPVPPTVLASEPSGTVQMAYTVTRVFGASGEENTAHSPSKPVVLLRGEDLPGGGTALKELEFTDLNRFGAIDIEKAQRDLPVKIELYGNVAVGDTIVIHLSADDSQKPTPGNPIPDAEVNLPLIRIEQHHKDKGELTYQIERRWAFVICSGSATVEYTATNVHGPVKAGHKRVPVSVREPSQGTCPLP
;
A
#
# COMPACT_ATOMS: atom_id res chain seq x y z
N MET A 1 -32.93 -8.43 -65.93
CA MET A 1 -32.83 -9.88 -66.10
C MET A 1 -33.06 -10.46 -64.71
N ASN A 2 -34.26 -11.05 -64.51
CA ASN A 2 -34.67 -11.59 -63.20
C ASN A 2 -33.98 -12.93 -62.98
N LYS A 3 -33.18 -13.02 -61.89
CA LYS A 3 -32.74 -14.31 -61.34
C LYS A 3 -33.93 -14.96 -60.64
N PRO A 4 -34.21 -16.24 -60.82
CA PRO A 4 -35.25 -16.94 -60.07
C PRO A 4 -34.81 -17.00 -58.59
N VAL A 5 -35.69 -16.59 -57.67
CA VAL A 5 -35.57 -16.77 -56.25
C VAL A 5 -35.87 -18.23 -55.91
N PRO A 6 -35.02 -18.96 -55.19
CA PRO A 6 -35.33 -20.32 -54.77
C PRO A 6 -36.52 -20.31 -53.84
N LYS A 7 -37.51 -21.17 -54.06
CA LYS A 7 -38.66 -21.37 -53.20
C LYS A 7 -38.18 -21.87 -51.80
N GLN A 8 -38.63 -21.21 -50.72
CA GLN A 8 -38.50 -21.74 -49.37
C GLN A 8 -39.04 -23.14 -49.25
N LEU A 9 -38.16 -24.09 -48.95
CA LEU A 9 -38.55 -25.46 -48.64
C LEU A 9 -39.21 -25.52 -47.26
N SER A 10 -40.52 -25.75 -47.25
CA SER A 10 -41.29 -26.06 -46.05
C SER A 10 -40.92 -27.45 -45.57
N GLY A 11 -40.52 -27.59 -44.27
CA GLY A 11 -40.09 -28.88 -43.70
C GLY A 11 -41.16 -29.96 -43.81
N ARG A 12 -40.81 -31.01 -44.54
CA ARG A 12 -41.49 -32.29 -44.47
C ARG A 12 -40.56 -33.31 -43.84
N LEU A 13 -41.10 -33.95 -42.79
CA LEU A 13 -40.49 -35.10 -42.14
C LEU A 13 -40.03 -36.14 -43.14
N LEU A 14 -38.75 -36.49 -43.08
CA LEU A 14 -38.12 -37.54 -43.83
C LEU A 14 -38.81 -38.88 -43.58
N ARG A 15 -39.29 -39.52 -44.57
CA ARG A 15 -39.65 -40.93 -44.51
C ARG A 15 -38.41 -41.79 -44.76
N PRO A 16 -38.21 -42.91 -44.07
CA PRO A 16 -37.08 -43.78 -44.26
C PRO A 16 -37.01 -44.28 -45.69
N ALA A 17 -35.78 -44.51 -46.16
CA ALA A 17 -35.43 -44.98 -47.49
C ALA A 17 -36.37 -46.09 -47.96
N GLY A 18 -37.20 -45.77 -48.90
CA GLY A 18 -38.15 -46.70 -49.43
C GLY A 18 -37.55 -47.56 -50.53
N LYS A 19 -37.83 -48.79 -50.37
CA LYS A 19 -37.82 -49.86 -51.38
C LYS A 19 -37.26 -49.47 -52.77
N ARG A 20 -36.25 -50.23 -53.21
CA ARG A 20 -35.75 -50.28 -54.59
C ARG A 20 -36.90 -50.14 -55.55
N SER A 21 -36.90 -49.08 -56.37
CA SER A 21 -37.82 -48.96 -57.49
C SER A 21 -37.27 -49.85 -58.58
N ARG A 22 -38.06 -50.80 -59.02
CA ARG A 22 -37.80 -51.60 -60.20
C ARG A 22 -38.68 -51.06 -61.31
N VAL A 23 -38.11 -50.58 -62.38
CA VAL A 23 -38.82 -50.26 -63.59
C VAL A 23 -38.39 -51.28 -64.70
N LEU A 24 -39.36 -51.75 -65.39
CA LEU A 24 -39.16 -52.74 -66.49
C LEU A 24 -39.02 -51.98 -67.84
N PHE A 25 -37.86 -52.09 -68.45
CA PHE A 25 -37.70 -51.69 -69.82
C PHE A 25 -38.36 -52.70 -70.76
N PRO A 26 -38.64 -52.33 -72.06
CA PRO A 26 -39.36 -53.19 -73.01
C PRO A 26 -38.71 -54.55 -73.28
N GLN A 27 -37.49 -54.79 -72.82
CA GLN A 27 -36.79 -56.08 -72.97
C GLN A 27 -36.62 -56.88 -71.70
N GLY A 28 -37.26 -56.45 -70.53
CA GLY A 28 -37.34 -57.28 -69.35
C GLY A 28 -36.12 -57.29 -68.44
N GLY A 29 -35.15 -56.42 -68.58
CA GLY A 29 -34.01 -56.21 -67.66
C GLY A 29 -34.39 -55.33 -66.47
N VAL A 30 -33.71 -55.53 -65.33
CA VAL A 30 -33.77 -54.64 -64.16
C VAL A 30 -32.46 -53.90 -64.12
N LEU A 31 -32.48 -52.62 -64.34
CA LEU A 31 -31.30 -51.78 -64.15
C LEU A 31 -30.84 -51.85 -62.70
N GLU A 32 -29.59 -52.26 -62.51
CA GLU A 32 -28.95 -52.27 -61.19
C GLU A 32 -27.97 -51.10 -61.13
N PHE A 33 -28.51 -49.97 -60.66
CA PHE A 33 -27.69 -48.75 -60.49
C PHE A 33 -26.68 -48.92 -59.41
N LYS A 34 -25.43 -48.50 -59.62
CA LYS A 34 -24.37 -48.47 -58.62
C LYS A 34 -24.49 -47.25 -57.70
N GLU A 35 -23.94 -47.36 -56.50
CA GLU A 35 -23.86 -46.21 -55.58
C GLU A 35 -22.94 -45.11 -56.13
N LEU A 36 -23.37 -43.86 -55.97
CA LEU A 36 -22.54 -42.72 -56.35
C LEU A 36 -21.40 -42.54 -55.34
N ILE A 37 -20.27 -42.03 -55.83
CA ILE A 37 -19.10 -41.71 -55.04
C ILE A 37 -19.04 -40.18 -54.87
N VAL A 38 -19.02 -39.70 -53.63
CA VAL A 38 -18.85 -38.29 -53.33
C VAL A 38 -17.46 -38.06 -52.75
N GLU A 39 -16.71 -37.16 -53.40
CA GLU A 39 -15.33 -36.89 -53.00
C GLU A 39 -15.26 -35.95 -51.80
N GLY A 40 -14.27 -36.18 -50.93
CA GLY A 40 -13.88 -35.23 -49.86
C GLY A 40 -14.78 -35.24 -48.62
N LEU A 41 -15.70 -36.18 -48.50
CA LEU A 41 -16.52 -36.32 -47.29
C LEU A 41 -15.73 -36.95 -46.15
N VAL A 42 -16.09 -36.56 -44.94
CA VAL A 42 -15.56 -37.09 -43.67
C VAL A 42 -16.66 -37.86 -42.96
N GLU A 43 -16.35 -39.02 -42.41
CA GLU A 43 -17.28 -39.78 -41.61
C GLU A 43 -17.70 -38.99 -40.34
N ASP A 44 -18.99 -38.87 -40.05
CA ASP A 44 -19.49 -38.10 -38.88
C ASP A 44 -19.40 -38.87 -37.55
N GLY A 45 -18.88 -40.04 -37.53
CA GLY A 45 -18.71 -40.82 -36.29
C GLY A 45 -19.60 -42.04 -36.24
N VAL A 46 -19.50 -42.76 -35.13
CA VAL A 46 -20.10 -44.10 -35.00
C VAL A 46 -21.63 -44.06 -34.95
N ASP A 47 -22.22 -42.99 -34.53
CA ASP A 47 -23.66 -42.85 -34.22
C ASP A 47 -24.47 -42.13 -35.33
N ASP A 48 -23.82 -41.51 -36.30
CA ASP A 48 -24.48 -40.80 -37.40
C ASP A 48 -24.06 -41.40 -38.77
N PRO A 49 -24.99 -41.96 -39.52
CA PRO A 49 -24.66 -42.52 -40.85
C PRO A 49 -24.45 -41.44 -41.93
N ALA A 50 -24.65 -40.17 -41.60
CA ALA A 50 -24.43 -39.09 -42.54
C ALA A 50 -22.93 -38.76 -42.64
N GLU A 51 -22.47 -38.56 -43.86
CA GLU A 51 -21.09 -38.12 -44.16
C GLU A 51 -21.04 -36.58 -44.14
N LEU A 52 -20.01 -36.04 -43.50
CA LEU A 52 -19.82 -34.59 -43.36
C LEU A 52 -19.12 -33.99 -44.57
N LEU A 53 -19.63 -32.89 -45.10
CA LEU A 53 -18.87 -32.02 -45.98
C LEU A 53 -17.98 -31.08 -45.14
N PRO A 54 -16.64 -31.11 -45.34
CA PRO A 54 -15.76 -30.21 -44.59
C PRO A 54 -16.10 -28.74 -44.82
N VAL A 55 -15.98 -27.91 -43.74
CA VAL A 55 -16.21 -26.44 -43.80
C VAL A 55 -15.37 -25.77 -44.89
N ALA A 56 -14.15 -26.24 -45.13
CA ALA A 56 -13.26 -25.75 -46.19
C ALA A 56 -13.84 -25.93 -47.61
N ASP A 57 -14.81 -26.82 -47.78
CA ASP A 57 -15.42 -27.14 -49.05
C ASP A 57 -16.87 -26.62 -49.16
N HIS A 58 -17.44 -26.02 -48.14
CA HIS A 58 -18.81 -25.48 -48.13
C HIS A 58 -19.10 -24.46 -49.26
N LYS A 59 -18.07 -23.80 -49.79
CA LYS A 59 -18.20 -22.80 -50.88
C LYS A 59 -17.76 -23.33 -52.24
N LYS A 60 -17.43 -24.60 -52.31
CA LYS A 60 -16.99 -25.26 -53.54
C LYS A 60 -18.10 -26.16 -54.08
N PRO A 61 -18.18 -26.40 -55.39
CA PRO A 61 -19.03 -27.45 -55.94
C PRO A 61 -18.63 -28.82 -55.37
N LEU A 62 -19.63 -29.64 -55.05
CA LEU A 62 -19.43 -31.00 -54.58
C LEU A 62 -19.17 -31.90 -55.78
N LYS A 63 -18.06 -32.57 -55.79
CA LYS A 63 -17.70 -33.51 -56.85
C LYS A 63 -18.33 -34.85 -56.59
N VAL A 64 -19.03 -35.35 -57.59
CA VAL A 64 -19.73 -36.62 -57.56
C VAL A 64 -19.29 -37.46 -58.76
N ARG A 65 -18.89 -38.70 -58.49
CA ARG A 65 -18.62 -39.67 -59.52
C ARG A 65 -19.69 -40.74 -59.50
N VAL A 66 -20.23 -41.05 -60.64
CA VAL A 66 -21.20 -42.14 -60.81
C VAL A 66 -20.56 -43.21 -61.65
N PRO A 67 -20.29 -44.41 -61.07
CA PRO A 67 -19.77 -45.53 -61.84
C PRO A 67 -20.72 -46.00 -62.95
N ASN A 68 -20.17 -46.37 -64.09
CA ASN A 68 -20.96 -46.94 -65.21
C ASN A 68 -21.77 -48.17 -64.72
N TRP A 69 -22.94 -48.36 -65.23
CA TRP A 69 -23.84 -49.46 -64.90
C TRP A 69 -24.14 -50.33 -66.13
N ASP A 70 -24.80 -51.44 -65.96
CA ASP A 70 -25.18 -52.31 -67.08
C ASP A 70 -26.27 -51.64 -67.94
N GLU A 71 -26.23 -51.83 -69.25
CA GLU A 71 -27.19 -51.29 -70.25
C GLU A 71 -27.13 -49.75 -70.44
N VAL A 72 -25.94 -49.15 -70.27
CA VAL A 72 -25.72 -47.75 -70.66
C VAL A 72 -25.66 -47.59 -72.14
N GLU A 73 -26.40 -46.61 -72.68
CA GLU A 73 -26.46 -46.32 -74.11
C GLU A 73 -26.03 -44.87 -74.42
N GLU A 74 -25.49 -44.67 -75.64
CA GLU A 74 -25.23 -43.33 -76.13
C GLU A 74 -26.51 -42.51 -76.19
N GLY A 75 -26.43 -41.22 -75.83
CA GLY A 75 -27.55 -40.29 -75.78
C GLY A 75 -28.35 -40.30 -74.48
N MET A 76 -28.14 -41.28 -73.60
CA MET A 76 -28.71 -41.19 -72.25
C MET A 76 -28.20 -39.94 -71.53
N VAL A 77 -29.07 -39.38 -70.68
CA VAL A 77 -28.71 -38.24 -69.85
C VAL A 77 -28.67 -38.70 -68.41
N ILE A 78 -27.55 -38.44 -67.73
CA ILE A 78 -27.38 -38.56 -66.29
C ILE A 78 -27.46 -37.19 -65.65
N ALA A 79 -28.25 -37.03 -64.59
CA ALA A 79 -28.39 -35.77 -63.83
C ALA A 79 -28.39 -36.03 -62.36
N LEU A 80 -27.79 -35.14 -61.58
CA LEU A 80 -27.90 -35.15 -60.11
C LEU A 80 -29.28 -34.63 -59.67
N TYR A 81 -29.71 -35.03 -58.48
CA TYR A 81 -30.85 -34.45 -57.79
C TYR A 81 -30.57 -34.31 -56.29
N VAL A 82 -31.26 -33.38 -55.64
CA VAL A 82 -31.12 -33.11 -54.19
C VAL A 82 -32.47 -33.26 -53.53
N ASN A 83 -32.56 -34.03 -52.41
CA ASN A 83 -33.74 -34.26 -51.60
C ASN A 83 -34.98 -34.78 -52.35
N GLY A 84 -34.77 -35.39 -53.49
CA GLY A 84 -35.86 -35.87 -54.34
C GLY A 84 -36.62 -34.80 -55.12
N ASP A 85 -36.05 -33.57 -55.18
CA ASP A 85 -36.53 -32.49 -56.05
C ASP A 85 -36.26 -32.78 -57.52
N GLU A 86 -36.52 -31.80 -58.41
CA GLU A 86 -36.27 -31.90 -59.83
C GLU A 86 -34.80 -32.28 -60.15
N GLU A 87 -34.64 -33.06 -61.18
CA GLU A 87 -33.33 -33.40 -61.75
C GLU A 87 -32.66 -32.14 -62.24
N LEU A 88 -31.31 -32.06 -62.04
CA LEU A 88 -30.52 -30.89 -62.36
C LEU A 88 -30.01 -30.88 -63.80
N GLU A 89 -30.79 -31.43 -64.71
CA GLU A 89 -30.50 -31.35 -66.18
C GLU A 89 -30.47 -29.89 -66.64
N GLY A 90 -29.43 -29.49 -67.30
CA GLY A 90 -29.21 -28.11 -67.75
C GLY A 90 -28.57 -27.20 -66.70
N VAL A 91 -28.27 -27.68 -65.48
CA VAL A 91 -27.63 -26.93 -64.42
C VAL A 91 -26.11 -27.19 -64.39
N GLY A 92 -25.35 -26.38 -65.10
CA GLY A 92 -23.89 -26.41 -65.07
C GLY A 92 -23.31 -27.79 -65.34
N MET A 93 -22.48 -28.31 -64.45
CA MET A 93 -21.88 -29.62 -64.47
C MET A 93 -22.66 -30.67 -63.64
N ALA A 94 -23.88 -30.39 -63.21
CA ALA A 94 -24.70 -31.35 -62.49
C ALA A 94 -25.39 -32.36 -63.37
N TRP A 95 -25.15 -32.34 -64.69
CA TRP A 95 -25.70 -33.27 -65.64
C TRP A 95 -24.70 -33.54 -66.76
N HIS A 96 -24.87 -34.64 -67.45
CA HIS A 96 -24.05 -35.05 -68.59
C HIS A 96 -24.87 -35.86 -69.58
N SER A 97 -24.62 -35.67 -70.92
CA SER A 97 -25.15 -36.54 -71.98
C SER A 97 -24.09 -37.55 -72.35
N ILE A 98 -24.43 -38.81 -72.20
CA ILE A 98 -23.50 -39.92 -72.34
C ILE A 98 -23.09 -40.09 -73.81
N THR A 99 -21.79 -40.13 -74.07
CA THR A 99 -21.23 -40.39 -75.41
C THR A 99 -21.06 -41.89 -75.69
N ALA A 100 -20.95 -42.26 -76.97
CA ALA A 100 -20.70 -43.65 -77.36
C ALA A 100 -19.44 -44.24 -76.71
N ALA A 101 -18.39 -43.43 -76.54
CA ALA A 101 -17.12 -43.88 -75.96
C ALA A 101 -17.25 -44.18 -74.49
N GLU A 102 -17.99 -43.36 -73.75
CA GLU A 102 -18.27 -43.50 -72.31
C GLU A 102 -19.19 -44.68 -72.00
N ALA A 103 -20.21 -44.89 -72.85
CA ALA A 103 -21.09 -46.05 -72.75
C ALA A 103 -20.38 -47.38 -73.02
N ALA A 104 -19.37 -47.38 -73.86
CA ALA A 104 -18.60 -48.57 -74.19
C ALA A 104 -17.56 -49.00 -73.18
N ASP A 105 -17.22 -48.13 -72.21
CA ASP A 105 -16.26 -48.38 -71.15
C ASP A 105 -16.96 -48.75 -69.81
N PRO A 106 -16.95 -50.05 -69.43
CA PRO A 106 -17.64 -50.52 -68.25
C PRO A 106 -17.07 -50.00 -66.94
N ASP A 107 -15.82 -49.46 -66.93
CA ASP A 107 -15.12 -48.92 -65.82
C ASP A 107 -15.19 -47.37 -65.76
N TYR A 108 -15.92 -46.78 -66.74
CA TYR A 108 -16.06 -45.33 -66.79
C TYR A 108 -16.81 -44.78 -65.57
N GLU A 109 -16.34 -43.66 -65.06
CA GLU A 109 -17.00 -42.91 -63.98
C GLU A 109 -17.41 -41.52 -64.47
N PHE A 110 -18.72 -41.27 -64.52
CA PHE A 110 -19.25 -39.97 -64.91
C PHE A 110 -18.96 -38.95 -63.83
N SER A 111 -18.19 -37.93 -64.15
CA SER A 111 -17.83 -36.86 -63.21
C SER A 111 -18.82 -35.70 -63.31
N LEU A 112 -19.57 -35.48 -62.21
CA LEU A 112 -20.58 -34.45 -62.11
C LEU A 112 -20.25 -33.50 -60.91
N GLU A 113 -20.75 -32.28 -60.97
CA GLU A 113 -20.55 -31.31 -59.90
C GLU A 113 -21.89 -30.71 -59.43
N LEU A 114 -22.18 -30.84 -58.14
CA LEU A 114 -23.33 -30.19 -57.52
C LEU A 114 -22.92 -28.79 -57.03
N PRO A 115 -23.55 -27.70 -57.51
CA PRO A 115 -23.20 -26.33 -57.11
C PRO A 115 -23.42 -26.07 -55.62
N SER A 116 -22.54 -25.29 -54.98
CA SER A 116 -22.65 -24.91 -53.56
C SER A 116 -23.92 -24.12 -53.22
N SER A 117 -24.57 -23.54 -54.21
CA SER A 117 -25.85 -22.81 -54.04
C SER A 117 -26.98 -23.67 -53.44
N TYR A 118 -26.85 -25.02 -53.45
CA TYR A 118 -27.80 -25.92 -52.79
C TYR A 118 -27.68 -25.95 -51.27
N TRP A 119 -26.60 -25.42 -50.69
CA TRP A 119 -26.40 -25.35 -49.25
C TRP A 119 -25.88 -23.98 -48.76
N ASP A 120 -25.53 -23.06 -49.63
CA ASP A 120 -25.05 -21.72 -49.24
C ASP A 120 -26.05 -20.93 -48.38
N PHE A 121 -27.35 -21.23 -48.47
CA PHE A 121 -28.39 -20.61 -47.72
C PHE A 121 -28.47 -21.07 -46.25
N ILE A 122 -27.72 -22.12 -45.85
CA ILE A 122 -27.66 -22.58 -44.48
C ILE A 122 -26.86 -21.53 -43.68
N ALA A 123 -27.52 -20.93 -42.68
CA ALA A 123 -26.87 -19.93 -41.88
C ALA A 123 -25.83 -20.56 -40.93
N ASP A 124 -24.82 -19.78 -40.56
CA ASP A 124 -23.89 -20.21 -39.53
C ASP A 124 -24.66 -20.53 -38.21
N GLY A 125 -24.23 -21.57 -37.51
CA GLY A 125 -24.91 -22.10 -36.33
C GLY A 125 -26.11 -22.99 -36.64
N GLN A 126 -26.22 -23.51 -37.87
CA GLN A 126 -27.20 -24.51 -38.28
C GLN A 126 -26.52 -25.71 -38.91
N ASP A 127 -27.18 -26.84 -38.83
CA ASP A 127 -26.82 -28.04 -39.58
C ASP A 127 -27.99 -28.55 -40.39
N ARG A 128 -27.71 -29.22 -41.49
CA ARG A 128 -28.75 -29.88 -42.32
C ARG A 128 -28.17 -31.08 -43.07
N THR A 129 -29.01 -32.07 -43.24
CA THR A 129 -28.72 -33.21 -44.10
C THR A 129 -29.41 -33.05 -45.46
N PHE A 130 -28.73 -33.52 -46.49
CA PHE A 130 -29.19 -33.56 -47.86
C PHE A 130 -29.07 -34.98 -48.39
N GLN A 131 -30.06 -35.39 -49.19
CA GLN A 131 -29.96 -36.59 -49.98
C GLN A 131 -29.48 -36.19 -51.39
N VAL A 132 -28.26 -36.59 -51.77
CA VAL A 132 -27.71 -36.38 -53.09
C VAL A 132 -27.82 -37.71 -53.82
N GLY A 133 -28.43 -37.70 -54.99
CA GLY A 133 -28.59 -38.88 -55.83
C GLY A 133 -28.43 -38.51 -57.29
N TYR A 134 -28.49 -39.49 -58.12
CA TYR A 134 -28.50 -39.32 -59.59
C TYR A 134 -29.70 -40.01 -60.21
N SER A 135 -30.09 -39.55 -61.35
CA SER A 135 -31.14 -40.11 -62.16
C SER A 135 -30.65 -40.19 -63.59
N VAL A 136 -31.22 -41.14 -64.33
CA VAL A 136 -30.86 -41.38 -65.71
C VAL A 136 -32.13 -41.39 -66.55
N ARG A 137 -32.08 -40.82 -67.75
CA ARG A 137 -33.18 -40.94 -68.71
C ARG A 137 -32.62 -41.32 -70.06
N PRO A 138 -33.35 -42.13 -70.89
CA PRO A 138 -33.07 -42.36 -72.29
C PRO A 138 -33.13 -41.05 -73.10
N GLU A 139 -32.43 -40.99 -74.22
CA GLU A 139 -32.27 -39.78 -75.01
C GLU A 139 -33.57 -39.06 -75.38
N PHE A 140 -34.62 -39.77 -75.69
CA PHE A 140 -35.89 -39.19 -76.11
C PHE A 140 -37.03 -39.42 -75.05
N SER A 141 -36.68 -39.87 -73.85
CA SER A 141 -37.65 -40.07 -72.77
C SER A 141 -37.80 -38.79 -71.96
N GLY A 142 -39.05 -38.51 -71.52
CA GLY A 142 -39.33 -37.47 -70.46
C GLY A 142 -39.28 -37.97 -69.07
N GLU A 143 -39.03 -39.28 -68.87
CA GLU A 143 -39.08 -39.94 -67.55
C GLU A 143 -37.67 -40.27 -67.09
N PHE A 144 -37.33 -39.87 -65.82
CA PHE A 144 -36.07 -40.20 -65.17
C PHE A 144 -36.22 -41.41 -64.23
N GLU A 145 -35.21 -42.27 -64.27
CA GLU A 145 -35.07 -43.36 -63.27
C GLU A 145 -33.97 -42.99 -62.29
N ARG A 146 -34.21 -43.25 -61.00
CA ARG A 146 -33.36 -42.81 -59.88
C ARG A 146 -32.47 -43.93 -59.38
N GLY A 147 -31.17 -43.67 -59.38
CA GLY A 147 -30.17 -44.49 -58.73
C GLY A 147 -30.19 -44.33 -57.20
N PRO A 148 -29.32 -45.03 -56.49
CA PRO A 148 -29.10 -44.87 -55.09
C PRO A 148 -28.74 -43.43 -54.72
N ASN A 149 -29.09 -43.00 -53.52
CA ASN A 149 -28.70 -41.69 -52.98
C ASN A 149 -27.80 -41.85 -51.76
N ARG A 150 -27.08 -40.80 -51.47
CA ARG A 150 -26.23 -40.66 -50.31
C ARG A 150 -26.73 -39.51 -49.41
N VAL A 151 -26.62 -39.68 -48.10
CA VAL A 151 -26.98 -38.64 -47.14
C VAL A 151 -25.73 -37.90 -46.78
N ILE A 152 -25.72 -36.61 -47.07
CA ILE A 152 -24.61 -35.70 -46.78
C ILE A 152 -25.06 -34.68 -45.75
N ARG A 153 -24.23 -34.41 -44.79
CA ARG A 153 -24.46 -33.38 -43.76
C ARG A 153 -23.61 -32.15 -44.00
N ILE A 154 -24.25 -30.99 -43.97
CA ILE A 154 -23.60 -29.69 -43.95
C ILE A 154 -23.74 -29.17 -42.51
N ASP A 155 -22.65 -29.24 -41.76
CA ASP A 155 -22.60 -28.80 -40.39
C ASP A 155 -21.87 -27.46 -40.31
N LYS A 156 -22.60 -26.39 -39.91
CA LYS A 156 -22.06 -25.06 -39.62
C LYS A 156 -22.25 -24.70 -38.13
N LEU A 157 -22.49 -25.69 -37.27
CA LEU A 157 -22.72 -25.55 -35.87
C LEU A 157 -21.44 -25.90 -35.10
N ALA A 158 -20.72 -24.88 -34.64
CA ALA A 158 -19.49 -25.08 -33.92
C ALA A 158 -19.69 -25.72 -32.53
N PRO A 159 -18.70 -26.47 -32.03
CA PRO A 159 -18.70 -26.96 -30.65
C PRO A 159 -18.96 -25.83 -29.65
N GLY A 160 -19.85 -26.07 -28.67
CA GLY A 160 -20.34 -25.08 -27.73
C GLY A 160 -21.68 -24.44 -28.11
N GLY A 161 -22.18 -24.66 -29.32
CA GLY A 161 -23.47 -24.17 -29.83
C GLY A 161 -23.43 -22.73 -30.36
N ASN A 162 -24.63 -22.13 -30.58
CA ASN A 162 -24.77 -20.77 -31.10
C ASN A 162 -25.78 -19.95 -30.31
N PRO A 163 -25.40 -18.80 -29.62
CA PRO A 163 -24.03 -18.35 -29.41
C PRO A 163 -23.25 -19.33 -28.55
N GLY A 164 -22.06 -19.70 -29.02
CA GLY A 164 -21.26 -20.73 -28.38
C GLY A 164 -20.72 -20.30 -27.01
N THR A 165 -20.72 -21.21 -26.04
CA THR A 165 -20.02 -21.03 -24.77
C THR A 165 -19.34 -22.33 -24.37
N LEU A 166 -18.04 -22.27 -24.11
CA LEU A 166 -17.29 -23.37 -23.53
C LEU A 166 -16.97 -23.06 -22.07
N ALA A 167 -17.29 -23.99 -21.17
CA ALA A 167 -16.95 -23.86 -19.77
C ALA A 167 -15.42 -23.86 -19.58
N ARG A 168 -14.95 -23.34 -18.45
CA ARG A 168 -13.52 -23.40 -18.11
C ARG A 168 -13.07 -24.85 -17.91
N LEU A 169 -11.78 -25.10 -18.11
CA LEU A 169 -11.11 -26.34 -17.70
C LEU A 169 -11.32 -26.61 -16.21
N SER A 170 -11.25 -27.85 -15.78
CA SER A 170 -11.21 -28.25 -14.37
C SER A 170 -9.96 -29.06 -14.08
N PHE A 171 -9.39 -28.81 -12.90
CA PHE A 171 -8.24 -29.51 -12.37
C PHE A 171 -8.67 -30.47 -11.26
N ALA A 172 -7.74 -31.27 -10.75
CA ALA A 172 -7.95 -32.07 -9.56
C ALA A 172 -8.31 -31.17 -8.37
N SER A 173 -9.16 -31.65 -7.48
CA SER A 173 -9.67 -30.89 -6.32
C SER A 173 -8.58 -30.28 -5.46
N GLU A 174 -7.46 -30.97 -5.33
CA GLU A 174 -6.29 -30.53 -4.57
C GLU A 174 -5.62 -29.30 -5.22
N ILE A 175 -5.50 -29.28 -6.55
CA ILE A 175 -4.96 -28.17 -7.31
C ILE A 175 -5.91 -26.96 -7.22
N GLU A 176 -7.22 -27.21 -7.38
CA GLU A 176 -8.24 -26.17 -7.27
C GLU A 176 -8.26 -25.53 -5.88
N ALA A 177 -8.08 -26.34 -4.83
CA ALA A 177 -8.08 -25.85 -3.45
C ALA A 177 -6.82 -25.03 -3.12
N ARG A 178 -5.65 -25.50 -3.54
CA ARG A 178 -4.38 -24.84 -3.22
C ARG A 178 -3.98 -23.73 -4.21
N LYS A 179 -4.68 -23.61 -5.35
CA LYS A 179 -4.47 -22.58 -6.39
C LYS A 179 -3.07 -22.55 -7.02
N HIS A 180 -2.40 -23.69 -7.05
CA HIS A 180 -1.07 -23.81 -7.69
C HIS A 180 -0.83 -25.21 -8.23
N ILE A 181 0.09 -25.30 -9.20
CA ILE A 181 0.54 -26.52 -9.87
C ILE A 181 1.96 -26.82 -9.41
N LEU A 182 2.19 -28.02 -8.89
CA LEU A 182 3.50 -28.51 -8.45
C LEU A 182 4.09 -29.49 -9.45
N ILE A 183 5.40 -29.68 -9.37
CA ILE A 183 6.08 -30.74 -10.14
C ILE A 183 5.51 -32.13 -9.84
N THR A 184 5.05 -32.36 -8.61
CA THR A 184 4.45 -33.63 -8.16
C THR A 184 3.06 -33.91 -8.75
N ASP A 185 2.41 -32.94 -9.37
CA ASP A 185 1.12 -33.13 -10.06
C ASP A 185 1.27 -33.79 -11.42
N PHE A 186 2.50 -33.88 -11.91
CA PHE A 186 2.80 -34.51 -13.20
C PHE A 186 3.05 -36.00 -13.00
N VAL A 187 2.02 -36.81 -13.17
CA VAL A 187 2.12 -38.27 -13.14
C VAL A 187 2.66 -38.76 -14.48
N ALA A 188 3.78 -39.51 -14.46
CA ALA A 188 4.49 -39.94 -15.66
C ALA A 188 4.81 -38.77 -16.63
N GLY A 189 5.07 -37.57 -16.10
CA GLY A 189 5.36 -36.37 -16.88
C GLY A 189 4.15 -35.69 -17.51
N MET A 190 2.94 -36.03 -17.09
CA MET A 190 1.68 -35.47 -17.61
C MET A 190 0.84 -34.88 -16.47
N LEU A 191 0.33 -33.66 -16.67
CA LEU A 191 -0.70 -33.03 -15.84
C LEU A 191 -2.06 -33.30 -16.48
N THR A 192 -2.91 -34.04 -15.80
CA THR A 192 -4.27 -34.33 -16.28
C THR A 192 -5.23 -33.21 -15.88
N VAL A 193 -5.88 -32.63 -16.87
CA VAL A 193 -6.97 -31.66 -16.73
C VAL A 193 -8.20 -32.19 -17.46
N HIS A 194 -9.37 -31.64 -17.16
CA HIS A 194 -10.62 -32.11 -17.76
C HIS A 194 -11.34 -30.98 -18.47
N VAL A 195 -11.72 -31.23 -19.70
CA VAL A 195 -12.69 -30.43 -20.44
C VAL A 195 -14.07 -31.00 -20.17
N ARG A 196 -14.94 -30.19 -19.56
CA ARG A 196 -16.34 -30.60 -19.30
C ARG A 196 -17.09 -30.78 -20.61
N GLY A 197 -18.09 -31.67 -20.57
CA GLY A 197 -19.00 -31.82 -21.70
C GLY A 197 -19.63 -30.47 -22.08
N TYR A 198 -19.73 -30.24 -23.38
CA TYR A 198 -20.26 -29.01 -23.96
C TYR A 198 -21.40 -29.32 -24.96
N MET A 199 -22.17 -28.29 -25.29
CA MET A 199 -23.23 -28.41 -26.30
C MET A 199 -22.59 -28.76 -27.65
N GLU A 200 -23.21 -29.66 -28.43
CA GLU A 200 -22.73 -30.17 -29.71
C GLU A 200 -21.37 -30.91 -29.62
N GLN A 201 -21.04 -31.43 -28.43
CA GLN A 201 -19.88 -32.30 -28.29
C GLN A 201 -20.13 -33.61 -29.06
N LYS A 202 -19.15 -34.00 -29.87
CA LYS A 202 -19.18 -35.27 -30.61
C LYS A 202 -17.88 -36.03 -30.44
N GLN A 203 -17.99 -37.33 -30.55
CA GLN A 203 -16.81 -38.17 -30.64
C GLN A 203 -15.99 -37.81 -31.89
N GLY A 204 -14.70 -37.58 -31.73
CA GLY A 204 -13.80 -37.15 -32.79
C GLY A 204 -13.50 -35.67 -32.81
N ASP A 205 -14.21 -34.83 -32.05
CA ASP A 205 -13.83 -33.43 -31.88
C ASP A 205 -12.39 -33.31 -31.39
N GLN A 206 -11.70 -32.23 -31.79
CA GLN A 206 -10.31 -31.99 -31.47
C GLN A 206 -10.15 -30.78 -30.53
N ILE A 207 -9.62 -31.00 -29.35
CA ILE A 207 -9.41 -29.98 -28.35
C ILE A 207 -7.97 -29.47 -28.41
N MET A 208 -7.79 -28.15 -28.44
CA MET A 208 -6.50 -27.46 -28.30
C MET A 208 -6.51 -26.66 -27.01
N VAL A 209 -5.59 -26.94 -26.07
CA VAL A 209 -5.44 -26.22 -24.81
C VAL A 209 -4.36 -25.18 -24.95
N THR A 210 -4.66 -23.95 -24.56
CA THR A 210 -3.71 -22.83 -24.53
C THR A 210 -3.45 -22.41 -23.09
N MET A 211 -2.18 -22.33 -22.72
CA MET A 211 -1.66 -21.88 -21.44
C MET A 211 -0.87 -20.60 -21.64
N THR A 212 -1.00 -19.62 -20.75
CA THR A 212 -0.21 -18.39 -20.86
C THR A 212 0.17 -17.84 -19.48
N ASP A 213 1.40 -17.37 -19.39
CA ASP A 213 1.94 -16.58 -18.26
C ASP A 213 1.81 -15.06 -18.48
N GLY A 214 1.04 -14.66 -19.49
CA GLY A 214 0.87 -13.26 -19.88
C GLY A 214 1.92 -12.78 -20.91
N THR A 215 2.92 -13.59 -21.25
CA THR A 215 3.96 -13.22 -22.24
C THR A 215 3.82 -14.02 -23.53
N THR A 216 4.08 -15.32 -23.48
CA THR A 216 4.03 -16.20 -24.66
C THR A 216 3.02 -17.33 -24.43
N PRO A 217 1.98 -17.46 -25.26
CA PRO A 217 1.06 -18.58 -25.15
C PRO A 217 1.71 -19.89 -25.62
N VAL A 218 1.47 -20.96 -24.89
CA VAL A 218 1.83 -22.33 -25.25
C VAL A 218 0.55 -23.10 -25.53
N THR A 219 0.42 -23.66 -26.73
CA THR A 219 -0.74 -24.46 -27.16
C THR A 219 -0.37 -25.92 -27.28
N VAL A 220 -1.19 -26.79 -26.69
CA VAL A 220 -0.99 -28.24 -26.67
C VAL A 220 -2.24 -28.94 -27.19
N GLY A 221 -2.03 -29.97 -27.98
CA GLY A 221 -3.07 -30.74 -28.64
C GLY A 221 -2.66 -31.12 -30.08
N PRO A 222 -3.58 -31.65 -30.91
CA PRO A 222 -4.99 -31.88 -30.61
C PRO A 222 -5.25 -33.07 -29.68
N PHE A 223 -6.26 -32.95 -28.81
CA PHE A 223 -6.77 -34.05 -27.99
C PHE A 223 -8.13 -34.48 -28.52
N THR A 224 -8.28 -35.77 -28.84
CA THR A 224 -9.53 -36.28 -29.43
C THR A 224 -10.57 -36.56 -28.36
N VAL A 225 -11.78 -36.03 -28.54
CA VAL A 225 -12.96 -36.33 -27.73
C VAL A 225 -13.43 -37.76 -28.00
N THR A 226 -13.61 -38.54 -26.97
CA THR A 226 -13.97 -39.97 -27.05
C THR A 226 -15.41 -40.27 -26.67
N SER A 227 -16.14 -39.28 -26.12
CA SER A 227 -17.54 -39.42 -25.71
C SER A 227 -18.32 -38.17 -26.11
N SER A 228 -19.57 -38.33 -26.48
CA SER A 228 -20.48 -37.23 -26.86
C SER A 228 -21.09 -36.50 -25.63
N SER A 229 -20.84 -36.95 -24.41
CA SER A 229 -21.48 -36.39 -23.20
C SER A 229 -20.53 -36.22 -22.02
N ASP A 230 -19.49 -37.05 -21.93
CA ASP A 230 -18.61 -37.08 -20.76
C ASP A 230 -17.49 -36.05 -20.86
N ALA A 231 -16.93 -35.72 -19.72
CA ALA A 231 -15.75 -34.86 -19.68
C ALA A 231 -14.57 -35.56 -20.35
N THR A 232 -13.83 -34.82 -21.16
CA THR A 232 -12.64 -35.32 -21.85
C THR A 232 -11.40 -35.05 -21.03
N PRO A 233 -10.67 -36.10 -20.60
CA PRO A 233 -9.36 -35.91 -19.95
C PRO A 233 -8.33 -35.46 -20.99
N VAL A 234 -7.55 -34.46 -20.61
CA VAL A 234 -6.47 -33.88 -21.42
C VAL A 234 -5.18 -33.96 -20.61
N ALA A 235 -4.16 -34.55 -21.20
CA ALA A 235 -2.86 -34.74 -20.57
C ALA A 235 -1.85 -33.72 -21.11
N LEU A 236 -1.53 -32.71 -20.27
CA LEU A 236 -0.57 -31.66 -20.61
C LEU A 236 0.86 -32.12 -20.29
N PRO A 237 1.77 -32.22 -21.28
CA PRO A 237 3.14 -32.67 -21.05
C PRO A 237 3.92 -31.63 -20.21
N LEU A 238 4.70 -32.11 -19.24
CA LEU A 238 5.60 -31.28 -18.43
C LEU A 238 6.53 -30.43 -19.31
N ALA A 239 7.07 -31.01 -20.38
CA ALA A 239 7.95 -30.28 -21.30
C ALA A 239 7.30 -29.07 -21.98
N GLU A 240 5.98 -29.09 -22.18
CA GLU A 240 5.25 -27.96 -22.73
C GLU A 240 4.98 -26.91 -21.64
N VAL A 241 4.60 -27.35 -20.44
CA VAL A 241 4.36 -26.47 -19.29
C VAL A 241 5.66 -25.77 -18.83
N GLN A 242 6.80 -26.43 -18.93
CA GLN A 242 8.13 -25.86 -18.64
C GLN A 242 8.57 -24.73 -19.59
N LYS A 243 7.88 -24.53 -20.71
CA LYS A 243 8.10 -23.36 -21.58
C LYS A 243 7.56 -22.06 -20.98
N LEU A 244 6.63 -22.19 -20.04
CA LEU A 244 6.09 -21.07 -19.28
C LEU A 244 7.05 -20.71 -18.15
N LYS A 245 7.00 -19.45 -17.73
CA LYS A 245 7.84 -18.95 -16.65
C LYS A 245 7.41 -19.57 -15.31
N ASP A 246 8.33 -20.25 -14.63
CA ASP A 246 8.11 -20.74 -13.26
C ASP A 246 7.86 -19.59 -12.27
N ASN A 247 7.14 -19.87 -11.21
CA ASN A 247 6.74 -18.89 -10.19
C ASN A 247 5.88 -17.73 -10.73
N THR A 248 5.03 -18.03 -11.72
CA THR A 248 4.08 -17.05 -12.28
C THR A 248 2.65 -17.60 -12.28
N PRO A 249 1.63 -16.72 -12.26
CA PRO A 249 0.26 -17.13 -12.47
C PRO A 249 0.01 -17.50 -13.92
N ILE A 250 -0.58 -18.67 -14.13
CA ILE A 250 -0.91 -19.21 -15.47
C ILE A 250 -2.42 -19.20 -15.66
N THR A 251 -2.84 -18.75 -16.84
CA THR A 251 -4.23 -18.82 -17.30
C THR A 251 -4.36 -19.93 -18.33
N PHE A 252 -5.45 -20.71 -18.24
CA PHE A 252 -5.74 -21.81 -19.12
C PHE A 252 -7.04 -21.55 -19.87
N THR A 253 -7.02 -21.78 -21.19
CA THR A 253 -8.18 -21.76 -22.08
C THR A 253 -8.11 -22.94 -23.04
N TYR A 254 -9.20 -23.21 -23.74
CA TYR A 254 -9.18 -24.18 -24.83
C TYR A 254 -10.15 -23.77 -25.94
N THR A 255 -9.95 -24.36 -27.09
CA THR A 255 -10.88 -24.37 -28.22
C THR A 255 -11.17 -25.82 -28.60
N SER A 256 -12.32 -26.06 -29.19
CA SER A 256 -12.67 -27.34 -29.77
C SER A 256 -12.99 -27.16 -31.26
N GLN A 257 -12.57 -28.08 -32.07
CA GLN A 257 -12.89 -28.15 -33.50
C GLN A 257 -13.61 -29.47 -33.77
N ASP A 258 -14.79 -29.41 -34.38
CA ASP A 258 -15.51 -30.61 -34.81
C ASP A 258 -14.87 -31.28 -36.03
N ARG A 259 -15.45 -32.40 -36.44
CA ARG A 259 -14.96 -33.17 -37.56
C ARG A 259 -15.24 -32.52 -38.92
N ALA A 260 -16.27 -31.66 -38.99
CA ALA A 260 -16.53 -30.83 -40.16
C ALA A 260 -15.50 -29.70 -40.32
N GLY A 261 -14.80 -29.32 -39.23
CA GLY A 261 -13.83 -28.25 -39.18
C GLY A 261 -14.36 -26.95 -38.62
N ASN A 262 -15.58 -26.93 -38.02
CA ASN A 262 -16.05 -25.76 -37.30
C ASN A 262 -15.26 -25.58 -36.03
N LEU A 263 -14.73 -24.36 -35.81
CA LEU A 263 -13.96 -24.00 -34.64
C LEU A 263 -14.85 -23.27 -33.62
N SER A 264 -14.81 -23.70 -32.38
CA SER A 264 -15.50 -23.03 -31.26
C SER A 264 -14.92 -21.65 -30.99
N ILE A 265 -15.63 -20.84 -30.24
CA ILE A 265 -15.03 -19.71 -29.51
C ILE A 265 -14.06 -20.24 -28.44
N VAL A 266 -13.20 -19.37 -27.92
CA VAL A 266 -12.32 -19.69 -26.81
C VAL A 266 -13.16 -19.91 -25.54
N SER A 267 -12.83 -20.92 -24.74
CA SER A 267 -13.48 -21.21 -23.47
C SER A 267 -13.37 -20.04 -22.49
N VAL A 268 -14.26 -20.04 -21.50
CA VAL A 268 -14.07 -19.19 -20.30
C VAL A 268 -12.69 -19.52 -19.72
N PRO A 269 -11.84 -18.52 -19.44
CA PRO A 269 -10.55 -18.74 -18.81
C PRO A 269 -10.72 -19.42 -17.44
N HIS A 270 -9.85 -20.35 -17.13
CA HIS A 270 -9.73 -20.86 -15.76
C HIS A 270 -9.11 -19.78 -14.88
N ASP A 271 -9.52 -19.72 -13.59
CA ASP A 271 -8.86 -18.86 -12.59
C ASP A 271 -7.36 -19.11 -12.61
N THR A 272 -6.56 -18.06 -12.41
CA THR A 272 -5.11 -18.20 -12.45
C THR A 272 -4.60 -19.19 -11.39
N LEU A 273 -3.75 -20.10 -11.81
CA LEU A 273 -3.03 -21.04 -10.94
C LEU A 273 -1.55 -20.68 -10.94
N GLN A 274 -0.95 -20.60 -9.75
CA GLN A 274 0.49 -20.35 -9.65
C GLN A 274 1.27 -21.59 -10.12
N LEU A 275 2.23 -21.41 -11.03
CA LEU A 275 3.11 -22.48 -11.48
C LEU A 275 4.33 -22.58 -10.57
N LEU A 276 4.55 -23.72 -9.93
CA LEU A 276 5.67 -23.98 -9.03
C LEU A 276 6.30 -25.34 -9.35
N LEU A 277 7.08 -25.39 -10.41
CA LEU A 277 7.70 -26.63 -10.89
C LEU A 277 8.97 -27.03 -10.16
N GLN A 278 9.53 -26.09 -9.39
CA GLN A 278 10.73 -26.35 -8.60
C GLN A 278 10.35 -26.74 -7.17
N ASP A 279 11.24 -27.45 -6.48
CA ASP A 279 11.01 -27.91 -5.12
C ASP A 279 10.64 -26.76 -4.18
N ILE A 280 9.62 -26.98 -3.37
CA ILE A 280 9.24 -26.08 -2.29
C ILE A 280 9.84 -26.61 -0.97
N PRO A 281 10.21 -25.73 -0.03
CA PRO A 281 10.61 -26.15 1.30
C PRO A 281 9.52 -26.98 1.99
N VAL A 282 9.90 -28.12 2.52
CA VAL A 282 8.97 -29.02 3.24
C VAL A 282 8.89 -28.67 4.72
N VAL A 283 9.97 -28.08 5.25
CA VAL A 283 10.09 -27.72 6.67
C VAL A 283 10.59 -26.28 6.77
N LEU A 284 9.86 -25.46 7.49
CA LEU A 284 10.27 -24.12 7.90
C LEU A 284 10.71 -24.19 9.37
N PRO A 285 11.99 -23.98 9.68
CA PRO A 285 12.49 -24.06 11.05
C PRO A 285 11.90 -22.95 11.92
N THR A 286 11.85 -23.19 13.25
CA THR A 286 11.50 -22.19 14.26
C THR A 286 12.39 -20.96 14.13
N PRO A 287 11.85 -19.72 14.09
CA PRO A 287 12.68 -18.53 14.15
C PRO A 287 13.31 -18.37 15.53
N GLU A 288 14.40 -17.60 15.62
CA GLU A 288 15.07 -17.26 16.87
C GLU A 288 14.81 -15.79 17.21
N VAL A 289 14.55 -15.51 18.49
CA VAL A 289 14.44 -14.17 19.06
C VAL A 289 15.56 -13.99 20.09
N PRO A 290 16.78 -13.63 19.65
CA PRO A 290 17.96 -13.67 20.50
C PRO A 290 17.80 -12.86 21.78
N GLY A 291 18.01 -13.55 22.92
CA GLY A 291 17.92 -12.97 24.27
C GLY A 291 16.52 -12.98 24.90
N PHE A 292 15.50 -13.56 24.20
CA PHE A 292 14.13 -13.57 24.69
C PHE A 292 13.37 -14.89 24.49
N ASP A 293 13.92 -15.84 23.77
CA ASP A 293 13.23 -17.07 23.35
C ASP A 293 13.70 -18.33 24.10
N GLN A 294 14.62 -18.17 25.06
CA GLN A 294 15.11 -19.27 25.87
C GLN A 294 14.49 -19.25 27.28
N SER A 295 14.47 -20.42 27.92
CA SER A 295 13.98 -20.52 29.29
C SER A 295 14.93 -19.76 30.24
N GLY A 296 14.39 -18.82 30.98
CA GLY A 296 15.14 -17.94 31.88
C GLY A 296 15.56 -16.61 31.30
N ASP A 297 15.27 -16.36 30.03
CA ASP A 297 15.47 -15.04 29.41
C ASP A 297 14.54 -14.00 30.03
N PRO A 298 14.94 -12.71 30.03
CA PRO A 298 14.12 -11.62 30.55
C PRO A 298 12.85 -11.44 29.72
N LEU A 299 11.88 -10.73 30.32
CA LEU A 299 10.69 -10.27 29.59
C LEU A 299 11.08 -9.21 28.55
N ILE A 300 10.37 -9.21 27.44
CA ILE A 300 10.39 -8.09 26.50
C ILE A 300 9.53 -6.98 27.14
N LEU A 301 10.16 -5.87 27.47
CA LEU A 301 9.52 -4.69 28.01
C LEU A 301 9.20 -3.68 26.90
N ASP A 302 8.42 -2.66 27.21
CA ASP A 302 8.07 -1.59 26.25
C ASP A 302 9.32 -0.91 25.65
N LYS A 303 10.36 -0.67 26.48
CA LYS A 303 11.65 -0.11 26.03
C LYS A 303 12.35 -0.99 24.98
N ASP A 304 12.26 -2.32 25.14
CA ASP A 304 12.89 -3.28 24.22
C ASP A 304 12.11 -3.33 22.90
N ALA A 305 10.77 -3.34 22.99
CA ALA A 305 9.90 -3.28 21.85
C ALA A 305 10.09 -1.98 21.03
N ARG A 306 10.26 -0.83 21.69
CA ARG A 306 10.57 0.47 21.05
C ARG A 306 11.97 0.50 20.45
N ALA A 307 12.94 -0.16 21.06
CA ALA A 307 14.28 -0.29 20.50
C ALA A 307 14.32 -1.22 19.27
N GLY A 308 13.30 -2.05 19.11
CA GLY A 308 13.18 -3.07 18.06
C GLY A 308 13.71 -4.44 18.49
N ILE A 309 12.91 -5.46 18.23
CA ILE A 309 13.23 -6.85 18.58
C ILE A 309 13.92 -7.53 17.42
N ASN A 310 15.12 -8.04 17.66
CA ASN A 310 15.85 -8.82 16.66
C ASN A 310 15.18 -10.17 16.44
N LEU A 311 14.98 -10.53 15.18
CA LEU A 311 14.48 -11.83 14.73
C LEU A 311 15.48 -12.45 13.76
N VAL A 312 15.78 -13.71 13.92
CA VAL A 312 16.58 -14.48 12.99
C VAL A 312 15.71 -15.55 12.36
N VAL A 313 15.56 -15.50 11.05
CA VAL A 313 14.94 -16.56 10.26
C VAL A 313 16.05 -17.54 9.87
N PRO A 314 16.03 -18.79 10.36
CA PRO A 314 17.07 -19.76 10.06
C PRO A 314 17.17 -20.09 8.57
N GLY A 315 18.26 -20.74 8.18
CA GLY A 315 18.44 -21.23 6.81
C GLY A 315 17.36 -22.23 6.42
N VAL A 316 16.70 -22.00 5.28
CA VAL A 316 15.61 -22.85 4.76
C VAL A 316 16.07 -23.54 3.49
N THR A 317 16.13 -24.86 3.52
CA THR A 317 16.45 -25.65 2.31
C THR A 317 15.33 -25.52 1.29
N GLY A 318 15.66 -25.10 0.06
CA GLY A 318 14.69 -24.86 -1.00
C GLY A 318 14.11 -23.43 -1.03
N ALA A 319 14.53 -22.54 -0.12
CA ALA A 319 14.26 -21.11 -0.25
C ALA A 319 14.96 -20.53 -1.49
N ARG A 320 14.43 -19.43 -2.04
CA ARG A 320 14.92 -18.82 -3.28
C ARG A 320 14.94 -17.30 -3.19
N ILE A 321 15.78 -16.70 -4.01
CA ILE A 321 15.73 -15.26 -4.25
C ILE A 321 14.36 -14.93 -4.85
N GLY A 322 13.71 -13.88 -4.30
CA GLY A 322 12.36 -13.46 -4.65
C GLY A 322 11.25 -14.12 -3.82
N ASP A 323 11.56 -15.13 -2.98
CA ASP A 323 10.62 -15.56 -1.93
C ASP A 323 10.40 -14.40 -0.94
N LYS A 324 9.27 -14.42 -0.24
CA LYS A 324 8.92 -13.39 0.75
C LYS A 324 8.70 -14.02 2.11
N VAL A 325 9.27 -13.40 3.12
CA VAL A 325 9.05 -13.74 4.52
C VAL A 325 8.05 -12.76 5.12
N VAL A 326 7.03 -13.27 5.80
CA VAL A 326 6.07 -12.48 6.59
C VAL A 326 6.15 -12.98 8.03
N VAL A 327 6.54 -12.11 8.95
CA VAL A 327 6.66 -12.46 10.37
C VAL A 327 5.30 -12.36 11.05
N LEU A 328 5.02 -13.32 11.93
CA LEU A 328 3.84 -13.37 12.78
C LEU A 328 4.25 -13.12 14.23
N TRP A 329 3.72 -12.06 14.83
CA TRP A 329 3.82 -11.75 16.26
C TRP A 329 2.47 -12.00 16.93
N GLY A 330 2.26 -13.19 17.45
CA GLY A 330 0.93 -13.65 17.80
C GLY A 330 0.01 -13.67 16.58
N ALA A 331 -1.04 -12.85 16.60
CA ALA A 331 -1.96 -12.69 15.48
C ALA A 331 -1.58 -11.54 14.50
N GLN A 332 -0.58 -10.75 14.84
CA GLN A 332 -0.15 -9.61 14.02
C GLN A 332 0.81 -10.07 12.93
N ARG A 333 0.72 -9.43 11.78
CA ARG A 333 1.55 -9.72 10.60
C ARG A 333 2.45 -8.53 10.27
N SER A 334 3.72 -8.81 9.97
CA SER A 334 4.63 -7.79 9.42
C SER A 334 4.33 -7.50 7.95
N ASP A 335 4.97 -6.47 7.41
CA ASP A 335 5.13 -6.33 5.97
C ASP A 335 5.90 -7.51 5.38
N GLU A 336 5.84 -7.64 4.05
CA GLU A 336 6.58 -8.65 3.30
C GLU A 336 8.06 -8.28 3.19
N HIS A 337 8.94 -9.22 3.53
CA HIS A 337 10.39 -9.06 3.43
C HIS A 337 10.92 -9.98 2.32
N GLU A 338 11.41 -9.40 1.23
CA GLU A 338 11.93 -10.15 0.09
C GLU A 338 13.28 -10.81 0.41
N VAL A 339 13.42 -12.09 0.06
CA VAL A 339 14.66 -12.84 0.14
C VAL A 339 15.55 -12.44 -1.03
N THR A 340 16.57 -11.64 -0.77
CA THR A 340 17.52 -11.15 -1.80
C THR A 340 18.75 -12.03 -1.94
N VAL A 341 19.06 -12.83 -0.92
CA VAL A 341 20.18 -13.79 -0.88
C VAL A 341 19.72 -15.04 -0.17
N VAL A 342 20.12 -16.20 -0.65
CA VAL A 342 19.90 -17.49 0.00
C VAL A 342 21.25 -18.08 0.42
N PRO A 343 21.67 -17.87 1.67
CA PRO A 343 22.88 -18.46 2.20
C PRO A 343 22.74 -19.99 2.35
N PRO A 344 23.84 -20.74 2.23
CA PRO A 344 23.78 -22.17 2.54
C PRO A 344 23.55 -22.40 4.04
N PRO A 345 22.69 -23.35 4.45
CA PRO A 345 22.57 -23.71 5.87
C PRO A 345 23.93 -24.16 6.47
N PRO A 346 24.22 -23.78 7.73
CA PRO A 346 23.32 -23.27 8.76
C PRO A 346 23.17 -21.75 8.81
N GLU A 347 23.74 -21.01 7.87
CA GLU A 347 23.61 -19.55 7.87
C GLU A 347 22.13 -19.13 7.81
N PRO A 348 21.74 -18.07 8.54
CA PRO A 348 20.35 -17.63 8.56
C PRO A 348 19.91 -17.10 7.20
N LEU A 349 18.66 -17.41 6.83
CA LEU A 349 18.05 -16.90 5.61
C LEU A 349 17.93 -15.37 5.68
N MET A 350 17.55 -14.84 6.86
CA MET A 350 17.30 -13.42 7.05
C MET A 350 17.44 -13.02 8.52
N LYS A 351 17.89 -11.79 8.76
CA LYS A 351 17.86 -11.13 10.07
C LYS A 351 16.98 -9.89 9.95
N LEU A 352 16.00 -9.78 10.82
CA LEU A 352 15.00 -8.71 10.82
C LEU A 352 14.98 -7.99 12.17
N VAL A 353 14.50 -6.77 12.16
CA VAL A 353 14.15 -6.03 13.38
C VAL A 353 12.64 -5.82 13.35
N LEU A 354 11.95 -6.39 14.34
CA LEU A 354 10.51 -6.16 14.52
C LEU A 354 10.31 -4.80 15.17
N LEU A 355 9.62 -3.93 14.47
CA LEU A 355 9.37 -2.56 14.92
C LEU A 355 8.21 -2.48 15.92
N TYR A 356 8.21 -1.44 16.72
CA TYR A 356 7.21 -1.19 17.77
C TYR A 356 5.76 -1.28 17.30
N PRO A 357 5.35 -0.75 16.13
CA PRO A 357 3.96 -0.88 15.67
C PRO A 357 3.48 -2.33 15.56
N LEU A 358 4.34 -3.24 15.13
CA LEU A 358 4.00 -4.67 15.04
C LEU A 358 3.90 -5.31 16.44
N THR A 359 4.90 -5.09 17.29
CA THR A 359 4.99 -5.73 18.60
C THR A 359 3.95 -5.16 19.57
N SER A 360 3.69 -3.84 19.51
CA SER A 360 2.71 -3.16 20.33
C SER A 360 1.26 -3.43 19.91
N ALA A 361 0.98 -3.80 18.67
CA ALA A 361 -0.36 -4.21 18.25
C ALA A 361 -0.75 -5.61 18.75
N GLY A 362 0.23 -6.41 19.19
CA GLY A 362 0.02 -7.75 19.73
C GLY A 362 -0.37 -7.77 21.22
N PRO A 363 -0.29 -8.98 21.86
CA PRO A 363 -0.52 -9.12 23.29
C PRO A 363 0.38 -8.21 24.10
N LYS A 364 -0.19 -7.56 25.15
CA LYS A 364 0.56 -6.68 26.03
C LYS A 364 1.27 -7.42 27.16
N THR A 365 0.83 -8.62 27.50
CA THR A 365 1.38 -9.44 28.58
C THR A 365 1.36 -10.91 28.25
N GLY A 366 2.29 -11.66 28.82
CA GLY A 366 2.34 -13.11 28.77
C GLY A 366 3.13 -13.66 27.57
N ALA A 367 2.93 -14.92 27.26
CA ALA A 367 3.64 -15.61 26.18
C ALA A 367 3.10 -15.20 24.81
N VAL A 368 3.98 -14.83 23.90
CA VAL A 368 3.68 -14.51 22.50
C VAL A 368 4.37 -15.53 21.61
N ALA A 369 3.59 -16.17 20.75
CA ALA A 369 4.11 -17.04 19.71
C ALA A 369 4.69 -16.22 18.57
N VAL A 370 5.95 -16.47 18.21
CA VAL A 370 6.63 -15.79 17.09
C VAL A 370 6.93 -16.83 16.03
N SER A 371 6.42 -16.61 14.83
CA SER A 371 6.68 -17.47 13.69
C SER A 371 6.84 -16.65 12.40
N TYR A 372 7.01 -17.31 11.27
CA TYR A 372 7.01 -16.67 9.99
C TYR A 372 6.33 -17.53 8.93
N GLU A 373 5.81 -16.90 7.93
CA GLU A 373 5.32 -17.51 6.70
C GLU A 373 6.35 -17.28 5.60
N LEU A 374 6.52 -18.28 4.75
CA LEU A 374 7.30 -18.17 3.52
C LEU A 374 6.35 -18.19 2.32
N TRP A 375 6.50 -17.23 1.43
CA TRP A 375 5.67 -17.04 0.25
C TRP A 375 6.52 -17.08 -1.02
N ARG A 376 6.02 -17.72 -2.07
CA ARG A 376 6.62 -17.71 -3.40
C ARG A 376 5.60 -17.17 -4.40
N GLY A 377 5.84 -15.95 -4.93
CA GLY A 377 4.81 -15.22 -5.66
C GLY A 377 3.57 -14.96 -4.79
N ALA A 378 2.41 -15.32 -5.27
CA ALA A 378 1.15 -15.22 -4.51
C ALA A 378 0.84 -16.47 -3.67
N PHE A 379 1.73 -17.45 -3.64
CA PHE A 379 1.51 -18.72 -2.95
C PHE A 379 2.23 -18.80 -1.61
N LYS A 380 1.46 -19.14 -0.55
CA LYS A 380 2.00 -19.45 0.76
C LYS A 380 2.61 -20.85 0.76
N ILE A 381 3.93 -20.95 0.94
CA ILE A 381 4.65 -22.21 1.02
C ILE A 381 4.31 -22.93 2.32
N GLY A 382 4.32 -22.21 3.44
CA GLY A 382 4.04 -22.75 4.76
C GLY A 382 4.30 -21.77 5.89
N ASP A 383 4.14 -22.27 7.11
CA ASP A 383 4.42 -21.60 8.38
C ASP A 383 5.60 -22.26 9.08
N ALA A 384 6.41 -21.48 9.79
CA ALA A 384 7.41 -22.03 10.69
C ALA A 384 6.74 -22.72 11.89
N THR A 385 7.09 -23.99 12.10
CA THR A 385 6.54 -24.82 13.18
C THR A 385 7.63 -25.67 13.83
N PRO A 386 7.68 -25.69 15.19
CA PRO A 386 6.88 -24.90 16.12
C PRO A 386 7.23 -23.40 16.07
N PRO A 387 6.36 -22.50 16.55
CA PRO A 387 6.73 -21.11 16.76
C PRO A 387 7.74 -20.97 17.90
N ALA A 388 8.56 -19.92 17.87
CA ALA A 388 9.28 -19.47 19.05
C ALA A 388 8.29 -18.90 20.07
N SER A 389 8.65 -18.93 21.36
CA SER A 389 7.81 -18.36 22.41
C SER A 389 8.62 -17.35 23.21
N VAL A 390 8.15 -16.11 23.25
CA VAL A 390 8.73 -15.03 24.07
C VAL A 390 7.73 -14.56 25.11
N ASN A 391 8.22 -14.04 26.25
CA ASN A 391 7.36 -13.44 27.25
C ASN A 391 7.44 -11.93 27.16
N VAL A 392 6.31 -11.26 27.18
CA VAL A 392 6.22 -9.79 27.09
C VAL A 392 5.51 -9.20 28.28
N ASP A 393 5.89 -7.98 28.63
CA ASP A 393 5.08 -7.06 29.43
C ASP A 393 5.25 -5.65 28.89
N LEU A 394 4.33 -5.23 28.03
CA LEU A 394 4.33 -3.94 27.33
C LEU A 394 3.33 -2.96 27.96
N ARG A 395 2.84 -3.23 29.18
CA ARG A 395 1.95 -2.31 29.87
C ARG A 395 2.71 -1.05 30.29
N LEU A 396 2.08 0.09 30.12
CA LEU A 396 2.62 1.39 30.49
C LEU A 396 1.76 2.02 31.58
N PRO A 397 2.34 2.83 32.49
CA PRO A 397 1.57 3.78 33.26
C PRO A 397 0.75 4.68 32.33
N GLY A 398 -0.52 4.91 32.64
CA GLY A 398 -1.43 5.62 31.73
C GLY A 398 -2.16 4.74 30.71
N GLY A 399 -1.95 3.41 30.76
CA GLY A 399 -2.62 2.44 29.90
C GLY A 399 -2.03 2.39 28.48
N PRO A 400 -2.82 1.96 27.48
CA PRO A 400 -2.38 1.94 26.10
C PRO A 400 -2.08 3.36 25.59
N ASP A 401 -0.93 3.53 24.97
CA ASP A 401 -0.56 4.79 24.34
C ASP A 401 -1.41 4.98 23.06
N PRO A 402 -2.24 6.02 22.97
CA PRO A 402 -3.06 6.26 21.79
C PRO A 402 -2.26 6.73 20.57
N ASP A 403 -1.07 7.34 20.80
CA ASP A 403 -0.22 7.90 19.74
C ASP A 403 1.22 7.41 19.87
N PRO A 404 1.48 6.11 19.72
CA PRO A 404 2.79 5.51 20.01
C PRO A 404 3.93 5.99 19.08
N GLU A 405 3.60 6.67 18.00
CA GLU A 405 4.54 7.28 17.05
C GLU A 405 5.11 8.62 17.57
N LEU A 406 4.47 9.23 18.58
CA LEU A 406 4.92 10.49 19.14
C LEU A 406 5.90 10.26 20.32
N PRO A 407 6.77 11.23 20.60
CA PRO A 407 7.76 11.09 21.68
C PRO A 407 7.17 11.02 23.10
N GLY A 408 5.91 11.40 23.28
CA GLY A 408 5.22 11.38 24.56
C GLY A 408 4.00 10.48 24.52
N HIS A 409 3.67 9.87 25.66
CA HIS A 409 2.47 9.03 25.81
C HIS A 409 1.21 9.90 25.76
N GLY A 410 0.35 9.67 24.76
CA GLY A 410 -0.79 10.54 24.46
C GLY A 410 -1.84 10.68 25.59
N ASN A 411 -1.87 9.74 26.54
CA ASN A 411 -2.77 9.82 27.70
C ASN A 411 -2.17 10.60 28.88
N LEU A 412 -0.86 10.86 28.90
CA LEU A 412 -0.26 11.61 29.97
C LEU A 412 -0.51 13.12 29.82
N GLU A 413 -1.26 13.71 30.74
CA GLU A 413 -1.52 15.16 30.78
C GLU A 413 -0.25 15.95 31.08
N LEU A 414 -0.19 17.20 30.61
CA LEU A 414 0.95 18.08 30.83
C LEU A 414 1.04 18.46 32.32
N ALA A 415 2.20 18.30 32.94
CA ALA A 415 2.47 18.83 34.28
C ALA A 415 2.51 20.36 34.24
N THR A 416 2.25 21.01 35.37
CA THR A 416 2.44 22.45 35.56
C THR A 416 3.50 22.70 36.62
N ILE A 417 4.23 23.80 36.52
CA ILE A 417 5.21 24.20 37.52
C ILE A 417 4.84 25.60 38.04
N VAL A 418 4.91 25.78 39.37
CA VAL A 418 4.57 27.04 40.02
C VAL A 418 5.75 27.49 40.87
N GLY A 419 6.22 28.71 40.68
CA GLY A 419 7.31 29.29 41.45
C GLY A 419 6.92 29.50 42.91
N ASP A 420 7.78 29.09 43.85
CA ASP A 420 7.51 29.21 45.30
C ASP A 420 7.51 30.68 45.80
N ALA A 421 8.22 31.57 45.12
CA ALA A 421 8.30 32.98 45.47
C ALA A 421 7.24 33.83 44.77
N SER A 422 7.07 33.65 43.46
CA SER A 422 6.18 34.47 42.62
C SER A 422 4.76 33.94 42.58
N GLY A 423 4.57 32.62 42.69
CA GLY A 423 3.30 31.94 42.44
C GLY A 423 2.89 31.91 40.98
N GLN A 424 3.78 32.29 40.05
CA GLN A 424 3.51 32.24 38.60
C GLN A 424 3.54 30.80 38.10
N VAL A 425 2.67 30.54 37.14
CA VAL A 425 2.56 29.21 36.52
C VAL A 425 3.36 29.18 35.21
N ASP A 426 4.28 28.22 35.10
CA ASP A 426 5.12 28.01 33.93
C ASP A 426 6.04 29.19 33.55
N GLU A 427 6.19 30.14 34.48
CA GLU A 427 7.13 31.25 34.42
C GLU A 427 7.89 31.33 35.74
N LEU A 428 9.19 31.12 35.70
CA LEU A 428 10.05 31.12 36.91
C LEU A 428 10.96 32.35 36.92
N THR A 429 10.75 33.17 37.93
CA THR A 429 11.55 34.38 38.19
C THR A 429 12.88 34.04 38.85
N PRO A 430 13.82 35.00 38.99
CA PRO A 430 15.06 34.80 39.73
C PRO A 430 14.84 34.40 41.18
N GLU A 431 13.78 34.93 41.81
CA GLU A 431 13.40 34.61 43.17
C GLU A 431 12.88 33.18 43.28
N ASP A 432 12.15 32.69 42.28
CA ASP A 432 11.70 31.29 42.21
C ASP A 432 12.88 30.34 41.99
N VAL A 433 13.82 30.69 41.12
CA VAL A 433 15.04 29.89 40.94
C VAL A 433 15.83 29.77 42.26
N ALA A 434 15.81 30.79 43.09
CA ALA A 434 16.48 30.78 44.40
C ALA A 434 15.66 30.06 45.48
N ALA A 435 14.34 30.15 45.47
CA ALA A 435 13.44 29.57 46.47
C ALA A 435 13.07 28.10 46.15
N GLY A 436 12.92 27.76 44.89
CA GLY A 436 12.38 26.51 44.41
C GLY A 436 11.04 26.70 43.70
N ALA A 437 10.44 25.59 43.28
CA ALA A 437 9.13 25.55 42.64
C ALA A 437 8.38 24.28 43.02
N GLN A 438 7.09 24.22 42.73
CA GLN A 438 6.26 23.02 42.85
C GLN A 438 5.84 22.54 41.47
N VAL A 439 6.14 21.29 41.12
CA VAL A 439 5.57 20.64 39.94
C VAL A 439 4.31 19.88 40.33
N THR A 440 3.24 20.10 39.59
CA THR A 440 1.96 19.39 39.74
C THR A 440 1.81 18.39 38.60
N ILE A 441 1.74 17.11 38.95
CA ILE A 441 1.51 15.98 37.99
C ILE A 441 0.04 15.60 38.13
N PRO A 442 -0.72 15.57 37.00
CA PRO A 442 -2.12 15.18 37.01
C PRO A 442 -2.32 13.73 37.46
N TRP A 443 -3.40 13.47 38.19
CA TRP A 443 -3.82 12.13 38.59
C TRP A 443 -4.54 11.39 37.47
N LEU A 444 -5.30 12.12 36.66
CA LEU A 444 -6.10 11.55 35.57
C LEU A 444 -5.43 11.74 34.22
N ALA A 445 -5.62 10.76 33.33
CA ALA A 445 -5.30 10.86 31.92
C ALA A 445 -6.25 11.81 31.17
N VAL A 446 -5.92 12.14 29.93
CA VAL A 446 -6.76 12.93 29.01
C VAL A 446 -8.16 12.32 28.84
N ASP A 447 -8.26 10.99 28.83
CA ASP A 447 -9.51 10.25 28.72
C ASP A 447 -10.27 10.09 30.06
N GLY A 448 -9.70 10.59 31.17
CA GLY A 448 -10.26 10.49 32.51
C GLY A 448 -9.93 9.21 33.27
N THR A 449 -9.08 8.34 32.72
CA THR A 449 -8.58 7.16 33.43
C THR A 449 -7.51 7.54 34.47
N GLU A 450 -7.29 6.70 35.46
CA GLU A 450 -6.27 6.92 36.51
C GLU A 450 -4.88 6.62 35.92
N LEU A 451 -3.98 7.61 35.97
CA LEU A 451 -2.62 7.49 35.46
C LEU A 451 -1.68 6.80 36.45
N LEU A 452 -1.86 7.09 37.73
CA LEU A 452 -0.90 6.82 38.79
C LEU A 452 -1.41 5.72 39.73
N GLU A 453 -0.48 4.97 40.29
CA GLU A 453 -0.71 3.96 41.33
C GLU A 453 0.30 4.14 42.46
N GLU A 454 0.02 3.51 43.62
CA GLU A 454 0.96 3.45 44.75
C GLU A 454 2.32 2.89 44.27
N ASP A 455 3.41 3.45 44.79
CA ASP A 455 4.80 3.10 44.49
C ASP A 455 5.29 3.49 43.06
N ASP A 456 4.47 4.14 42.25
CA ASP A 456 4.95 4.69 40.95
C ASP A 456 6.11 5.66 41.22
N LYS A 457 7.22 5.43 40.48
CA LYS A 457 8.40 6.29 40.52
C LYS A 457 8.21 7.45 39.55
N LEU A 458 8.35 8.68 40.09
CA LEU A 458 8.19 9.89 39.31
C LEU A 458 9.54 10.56 39.08
N HIS A 459 9.79 11.04 37.85
CA HIS A 459 10.97 11.86 37.56
C HIS A 459 10.54 13.10 36.76
N LEU A 460 11.14 14.22 37.08
CA LEU A 460 11.04 15.45 36.30
C LEU A 460 12.12 15.47 35.23
N VAL A 461 11.74 15.70 33.99
CA VAL A 461 12.64 15.97 32.86
C VAL A 461 12.69 17.49 32.70
N TRP A 462 13.87 18.07 32.88
CA TRP A 462 14.09 19.52 32.90
C TRP A 462 15.16 19.89 31.86
N GLY A 463 14.72 20.43 30.70
CA GLY A 463 15.60 20.82 29.63
C GLY A 463 16.43 19.66 29.07
N THR A 464 17.73 19.85 29.03
CA THR A 464 18.71 18.87 28.52
C THR A 464 19.39 18.06 29.64
N GLN A 465 19.02 18.30 30.88
CA GLN A 465 19.65 17.68 32.03
C GLN A 465 19.14 16.25 32.29
N PRO A 466 19.92 15.41 32.97
CA PRO A 466 19.41 14.13 33.46
C PRO A 466 18.12 14.32 34.26
N SER A 467 17.20 13.37 34.16
CA SER A 467 15.93 13.43 34.89
C SER A 467 16.15 13.48 36.41
N HIS A 468 15.38 14.32 37.06
CA HIS A 468 15.42 14.51 38.53
C HIS A 468 14.38 13.61 39.21
N ALA A 469 14.81 12.73 40.11
CA ALA A 469 13.92 11.87 40.86
C ALA A 469 13.04 12.70 41.83
N LEU A 470 11.74 12.50 41.72
CA LEU A 470 10.75 13.03 42.66
C LEU A 470 10.37 11.94 43.68
N ALA A 471 9.73 12.32 44.77
CA ALA A 471 9.22 11.32 45.69
C ALA A 471 8.19 10.41 44.99
N PRO A 472 8.21 9.08 45.20
CA PRO A 472 7.24 8.20 44.61
C PRO A 472 5.82 8.47 45.09
N VAL A 473 4.84 7.90 44.41
CA VAL A 473 3.42 7.98 44.77
C VAL A 473 3.20 7.21 46.08
N SER A 474 2.70 7.89 47.11
CA SER A 474 2.40 7.26 48.40
C SER A 474 1.02 6.60 48.41
N ALA A 475 0.81 5.64 49.31
CA ALA A 475 -0.50 5.02 49.56
C ALA A 475 -1.61 6.02 49.86
N ALA A 476 -1.29 7.14 50.59
CA ALA A 476 -2.25 8.19 50.89
C ALA A 476 -2.69 8.96 49.63
N GLU A 477 -1.78 9.27 48.73
CA GLU A 477 -2.05 9.94 47.46
C GLU A 477 -2.84 9.02 46.53
N ALA A 478 -2.47 7.75 46.45
CA ALA A 478 -3.20 6.74 45.68
C ALA A 478 -4.65 6.57 46.17
N ALA A 479 -4.87 6.68 47.49
CA ALA A 479 -6.21 6.63 48.04
C ALA A 479 -7.01 7.94 47.82
N ALA A 480 -6.32 9.10 47.80
CA ALA A 480 -6.94 10.40 47.58
C ALA A 480 -7.30 10.70 46.14
N LYS A 481 -6.56 10.13 45.16
CA LYS A 481 -6.76 10.27 43.71
C LYS A 481 -6.81 11.73 43.25
N VAL A 482 -5.90 12.54 43.77
CA VAL A 482 -5.76 13.95 43.40
C VAL A 482 -4.41 14.21 42.75
N ASN A 483 -4.29 15.33 42.03
CA ASN A 483 -3.03 15.74 41.42
C ASN A 483 -1.90 15.76 42.44
N ILE A 484 -0.74 15.30 42.05
CA ILE A 484 0.43 15.16 42.91
C ILE A 484 1.32 16.38 42.78
N ASN A 485 1.65 17.00 43.93
CA ASN A 485 2.58 18.10 44.00
C ASN A 485 3.95 17.62 44.53
N ARG A 486 5.02 18.04 43.85
CA ARG A 486 6.39 17.70 44.21
C ARG A 486 7.28 18.93 44.19
N PRO A 487 8.11 19.15 45.24
CA PRO A 487 9.06 20.24 45.22
C PRO A 487 10.17 20.02 44.21
N VAL A 488 10.50 21.09 43.48
CA VAL A 488 11.63 21.15 42.57
C VAL A 488 12.70 22.04 43.18
N PRO A 489 13.85 21.51 43.59
CA PRO A 489 14.87 22.27 44.29
C PRO A 489 15.55 23.31 43.39
N PRO A 490 16.07 24.41 43.97
CA PRO A 490 16.81 25.45 43.25
C PRO A 490 17.92 24.93 42.34
N THR A 491 18.62 23.90 42.77
CA THR A 491 19.72 23.28 41.98
C THR A 491 19.26 22.67 40.66
N VAL A 492 18.02 22.18 40.60
CA VAL A 492 17.44 21.65 39.36
C VAL A 492 17.05 22.79 38.44
N LEU A 493 16.37 23.83 38.98
CA LEU A 493 15.96 24.98 38.19
C LEU A 493 17.17 25.71 37.60
N ALA A 494 18.23 25.91 38.40
CA ALA A 494 19.45 26.60 38.00
C ALA A 494 20.34 25.79 37.00
N SER A 495 20.03 24.54 36.73
CA SER A 495 20.84 23.70 35.84
C SER A 495 20.71 24.06 34.36
N GLU A 496 19.63 24.74 33.99
CA GLU A 496 19.40 25.25 32.63
C GLU A 496 19.61 26.77 32.57
N PRO A 497 20.06 27.34 31.44
CA PRO A 497 20.19 28.78 31.26
C PRO A 497 18.83 29.47 31.15
N SER A 498 18.80 30.79 31.40
CA SER A 498 17.59 31.59 31.16
C SER A 498 17.09 31.43 29.71
N GLY A 499 15.77 31.35 29.58
CA GLY A 499 15.10 31.16 28.29
C GLY A 499 13.91 30.22 28.40
N THR A 500 13.58 29.56 27.30
CA THR A 500 12.52 28.56 27.28
C THR A 500 13.10 27.18 27.53
N VAL A 501 12.69 26.55 28.64
CA VAL A 501 13.10 25.19 29.04
C VAL A 501 11.96 24.25 28.76
N GLN A 502 12.24 23.11 28.10
CA GLN A 502 11.24 22.06 27.91
C GLN A 502 11.11 21.24 29.18
N MET A 503 9.90 21.14 29.72
CA MET A 503 9.57 20.36 30.90
C MET A 503 8.68 19.18 30.54
N ALA A 504 9.01 18.00 31.07
CA ALA A 504 8.18 16.80 31.03
C ALA A 504 8.34 16.01 32.33
N TYR A 505 7.60 14.93 32.47
CA TYR A 505 7.80 13.98 33.55
C TYR A 505 7.74 12.53 33.03
N THR A 506 8.28 11.63 33.82
CA THR A 506 8.14 10.20 33.57
C THR A 506 7.49 9.50 34.73
N VAL A 507 6.72 8.48 34.42
CA VAL A 507 6.13 7.58 35.41
C VAL A 507 6.69 6.20 35.13
N THR A 508 7.34 5.59 36.11
CA THR A 508 7.88 4.22 36.04
C THR A 508 7.13 3.33 37.00
N ARG A 509 6.58 2.23 36.52
CA ARG A 509 5.81 1.28 37.29
C ARG A 509 6.40 -0.12 37.21
N VAL A 510 6.37 -0.84 38.31
CA VAL A 510 6.68 -2.27 38.37
C VAL A 510 5.43 -3.05 37.96
N PHE A 511 5.56 -3.90 36.95
CA PHE A 511 4.49 -4.77 36.48
C PHE A 511 4.78 -6.22 36.82
N GLY A 512 3.87 -6.86 37.56
CA GLY A 512 3.98 -8.27 37.93
C GLY A 512 5.01 -8.58 39.02
N ALA A 513 5.24 -9.87 39.25
CA ALA A 513 6.08 -10.36 40.36
C ALA A 513 7.58 -10.40 40.02
N SER A 514 7.96 -10.16 38.77
CA SER A 514 9.36 -10.20 38.31
C SER A 514 10.18 -8.97 38.75
N GLY A 515 9.51 -7.88 39.15
CA GLY A 515 10.19 -6.64 39.49
C GLY A 515 10.63 -5.81 38.27
N GLU A 516 10.26 -6.22 37.07
CA GLU A 516 10.55 -5.49 35.85
C GLU A 516 9.69 -4.20 35.73
N GLU A 517 10.31 -3.16 35.16
CA GLU A 517 9.74 -1.81 35.16
C GLU A 517 9.53 -1.31 33.72
N ASN A 518 8.35 -0.74 33.46
CA ASN A 518 8.08 0.04 32.26
C ASN A 518 7.88 1.52 32.61
N THR A 519 8.34 2.38 31.72
CA THR A 519 8.31 3.85 31.90
C THR A 519 7.50 4.50 30.80
N ALA A 520 6.54 5.33 31.18
CA ALA A 520 5.83 6.23 30.27
C ALA A 520 6.38 7.65 30.41
N HIS A 521 6.49 8.36 29.30
CA HIS A 521 6.97 9.74 29.21
C HIS A 521 5.81 10.65 28.89
N SER A 522 5.62 11.75 29.65
CA SER A 522 4.64 12.75 29.27
C SER A 522 5.09 13.54 28.03
N PRO A 523 4.16 14.16 27.29
CA PRO A 523 4.53 15.20 26.35
C PRO A 523 5.27 16.33 27.06
N SER A 524 6.19 17.00 26.37
CA SER A 524 6.92 18.17 26.91
C SER A 524 6.16 19.47 26.66
N LYS A 525 6.36 20.44 27.55
CA LYS A 525 5.86 21.79 27.36
C LYS A 525 6.93 22.84 27.67
N PRO A 526 6.83 24.04 27.08
CA PRO A 526 7.75 25.12 27.36
C PRO A 526 7.43 25.77 28.71
N VAL A 527 8.49 26.07 29.47
CA VAL A 527 8.48 26.86 30.70
C VAL A 527 9.48 28.01 30.53
N VAL A 528 9.09 29.20 30.90
CA VAL A 528 9.98 30.37 30.87
C VAL A 528 10.82 30.38 32.16
N LEU A 529 12.12 30.38 32.02
CA LEU A 529 13.07 30.40 33.12
C LEU A 529 13.90 31.68 33.07
N LEU A 530 13.96 32.40 34.16
CA LEU A 530 14.81 33.59 34.30
C LEU A 530 15.69 33.45 35.54
N ARG A 531 16.99 33.26 35.31
CA ARG A 531 17.97 33.20 36.42
C ARG A 531 18.54 34.59 36.69
N GLY A 532 18.71 34.88 37.99
CA GLY A 532 19.31 36.16 38.40
C GLY A 532 20.68 36.39 37.79
N GLU A 533 21.52 35.36 37.74
CA GLU A 533 22.88 35.46 37.24
C GLU A 533 23.01 35.82 35.74
N ASP A 534 21.95 35.55 34.96
CA ASP A 534 21.90 35.85 33.52
C ASP A 534 21.42 37.30 33.24
N LEU A 535 20.81 37.97 34.27
CA LEU A 535 20.42 39.37 34.17
C LEU A 535 21.62 40.31 34.20
N PRO A 536 21.48 41.57 33.76
CA PRO A 536 22.54 42.57 33.92
C PRO A 536 23.09 42.64 35.35
N GLY A 537 24.43 42.54 35.47
CA GLY A 537 25.12 42.54 36.75
C GLY A 537 24.95 41.26 37.58
N GLY A 538 24.48 40.16 36.96
CA GLY A 538 24.22 38.91 37.69
C GLY A 538 23.01 39.03 38.65
N GLY A 539 22.02 39.84 38.32
CA GLY A 539 20.81 40.05 39.11
C GLY A 539 21.08 40.82 40.43
N THR A 540 22.32 41.23 40.67
CA THR A 540 22.65 42.09 41.81
C THR A 540 22.38 43.55 41.46
N ALA A 541 22.24 44.42 42.51
CA ALA A 541 22.03 45.84 42.29
C ALA A 541 23.18 46.44 41.48
N LEU A 542 22.85 47.08 40.36
CA LEU A 542 23.80 47.78 39.52
C LEU A 542 24.32 49.00 40.29
N LYS A 543 25.60 49.37 40.04
CA LYS A 543 26.18 50.57 40.61
C LYS A 543 25.41 51.80 40.15
N GLU A 544 25.29 52.80 41.09
CA GLU A 544 24.75 54.10 40.73
C GLU A 544 25.59 54.76 39.65
N LEU A 545 24.97 55.54 38.80
CA LEU A 545 25.69 56.40 37.88
C LEU A 545 26.34 57.58 38.64
N GLU A 546 27.45 58.07 38.13
CA GLU A 546 28.20 59.18 38.69
C GLU A 546 28.11 60.44 37.83
N PHE A 547 27.83 61.59 38.43
CA PHE A 547 28.13 62.87 37.81
C PHE A 547 29.65 63.14 37.91
N THR A 548 30.30 63.34 36.79
CA THR A 548 31.78 63.50 36.77
C THR A 548 32.23 64.95 36.89
N ASP A 549 31.29 65.88 36.80
CA ASP A 549 31.59 67.32 36.90
C ASP A 549 30.59 68.02 37.84
N LEU A 550 30.81 67.90 39.13
CA LEU A 550 30.11 68.62 40.18
C LEU A 550 31.00 69.68 40.81
N ASN A 551 30.40 70.69 41.45
CA ASN A 551 31.18 71.66 42.22
C ASN A 551 31.75 71.05 43.53
N ARG A 552 32.56 71.81 44.26
CA ARG A 552 33.22 71.35 45.53
C ARG A 552 32.28 70.87 46.60
N PHE A 553 30.99 71.17 46.52
CA PHE A 553 29.93 70.75 47.42
C PHE A 553 29.14 69.54 46.91
N GLY A 554 29.53 68.97 45.78
CA GLY A 554 28.83 67.85 45.17
C GLY A 554 27.48 68.26 44.53
N ALA A 555 27.36 69.47 44.04
CA ALA A 555 26.15 70.07 43.54
C ALA A 555 26.32 70.55 42.06
N ILE A 556 25.23 70.66 41.33
CA ILE A 556 25.14 71.34 40.06
C ILE A 556 24.78 72.81 40.32
N ASP A 557 25.74 73.70 40.10
CA ASP A 557 25.52 75.14 40.19
C ASP A 557 25.44 75.77 38.79
N ILE A 558 25.28 77.11 38.80
CA ILE A 558 25.15 77.86 37.56
C ILE A 558 26.41 77.72 36.63
N GLU A 559 27.60 77.59 37.24
CA GLU A 559 28.83 77.40 36.47
C GLU A 559 28.83 76.03 35.78
N LYS A 560 28.45 74.96 36.47
CA LYS A 560 28.35 73.61 35.94
C LYS A 560 27.26 73.48 34.90
N ALA A 561 26.16 74.15 35.09
CA ALA A 561 25.03 74.16 34.16
C ALA A 561 25.24 75.00 32.89
N GLN A 562 26.44 75.66 32.72
CA GLN A 562 26.81 76.35 31.48
C GLN A 562 27.06 75.38 30.31
N ARG A 563 27.29 74.13 30.58
CA ARG A 563 27.57 73.03 29.63
C ARG A 563 26.70 71.80 29.96
N ASP A 564 26.65 70.86 29.05
CA ASP A 564 25.98 69.60 29.30
C ASP A 564 26.64 68.85 30.46
N LEU A 565 25.83 68.14 31.21
CA LEU A 565 26.19 67.48 32.46
C LEU A 565 26.76 66.09 32.18
N PRO A 566 28.08 65.89 32.35
CA PRO A 566 28.66 64.57 32.09
C PRO A 566 28.33 63.59 33.20
N VAL A 567 27.81 62.45 32.81
CA VAL A 567 27.57 61.31 33.69
C VAL A 567 28.36 60.11 33.19
N LYS A 568 28.70 59.24 34.14
CA LYS A 568 29.43 58.01 33.89
C LYS A 568 28.67 56.84 34.54
N ILE A 569 28.53 55.77 33.78
CA ILE A 569 28.03 54.50 34.23
C ILE A 569 29.18 53.50 34.15
N GLU A 570 29.59 52.94 35.27
CA GLU A 570 30.51 51.80 35.28
C GLU A 570 29.74 50.57 34.80
N LEU A 571 30.25 49.88 33.78
CA LEU A 571 29.56 48.72 33.22
C LEU A 571 29.58 47.55 34.20
N TYR A 572 28.49 46.86 34.20
CA TYR A 572 28.22 45.70 35.09
C TYR A 572 28.94 44.45 34.60
N GLY A 573 29.09 43.44 35.45
CA GLY A 573 29.53 42.12 35.06
C GLY A 573 28.59 41.51 34.00
N ASN A 574 29.01 40.59 33.23
CA ASN A 574 28.27 39.94 32.13
C ASN A 574 27.69 40.88 31.03
N VAL A 575 28.16 42.15 30.97
CA VAL A 575 27.77 43.10 29.92
C VAL A 575 28.14 42.58 28.52
N ALA A 576 27.20 42.66 27.63
CA ALA A 576 27.37 42.24 26.23
C ALA A 576 27.21 43.43 25.26
N VAL A 577 27.88 43.34 24.10
CA VAL A 577 27.62 44.27 22.99
C VAL A 577 26.19 44.04 22.52
N GLY A 578 25.43 45.15 22.44
CA GLY A 578 24.02 45.08 22.07
C GLY A 578 23.05 45.25 23.27
N ASP A 579 23.54 45.09 24.50
CA ASP A 579 22.78 45.49 25.70
C ASP A 579 22.36 46.94 25.60
N THR A 580 21.30 47.32 26.27
CA THR A 580 20.79 48.68 26.21
C THR A 580 20.68 49.29 27.58
N ILE A 581 20.92 50.61 27.62
CA ILE A 581 20.76 51.43 28.84
C ILE A 581 19.78 52.56 28.55
N VAL A 582 18.81 52.74 29.43
CA VAL A 582 17.92 53.91 29.48
C VAL A 582 18.16 54.65 30.76
N ILE A 583 18.54 55.91 30.69
CA ILE A 583 18.72 56.80 31.83
C ILE A 583 17.39 57.52 32.10
N HIS A 584 16.89 57.42 33.30
CA HIS A 584 15.73 58.13 33.79
C HIS A 584 16.12 59.31 34.67
N LEU A 585 15.65 60.47 34.33
CA LEU A 585 15.86 61.73 35.03
C LEU A 585 14.58 62.11 35.76
N SER A 586 14.69 62.53 37.02
CA SER A 586 13.61 63.14 37.78
C SER A 586 14.18 64.19 38.72
N ALA A 587 13.32 65.07 39.24
CA ALA A 587 13.75 66.11 40.15
C ALA A 587 12.67 66.47 41.14
N ASP A 588 13.10 67.08 42.25
CA ASP A 588 12.22 67.66 43.30
C ASP A 588 12.75 69.03 43.76
N ASP A 589 11.87 69.78 44.44
CA ASP A 589 12.12 71.17 44.91
C ASP A 589 12.97 71.29 46.19
N SER A 590 13.47 70.16 46.70
CA SER A 590 14.24 70.13 47.96
C SER A 590 15.72 69.93 47.67
N GLN A 591 16.59 70.76 48.24
CA GLN A 591 18.05 70.59 48.28
C GLN A 591 18.53 69.71 49.44
N LYS A 592 17.60 69.24 50.30
CA LYS A 592 17.89 68.37 51.42
C LYS A 592 17.94 66.89 50.98
N PRO A 593 18.55 66.03 51.79
CA PRO A 593 18.55 64.61 51.51
C PRO A 593 17.14 64.00 51.37
N THR A 594 16.16 64.58 52.06
CA THR A 594 14.75 64.17 51.97
C THR A 594 14.12 64.78 50.71
N PRO A 595 13.50 63.97 49.82
CA PRO A 595 12.83 64.46 48.62
C PRO A 595 11.70 65.47 48.99
N GLY A 596 11.59 66.54 48.15
CA GLY A 596 10.51 67.51 48.19
C GLY A 596 9.36 67.13 47.28
N ASN A 597 8.64 68.15 46.79
CA ASN A 597 7.62 67.94 45.74
C ASN A 597 8.28 67.67 44.36
N PRO A 598 7.79 66.72 43.62
CA PRO A 598 8.35 66.47 42.29
C PRO A 598 8.18 67.68 41.37
N ILE A 599 9.16 67.85 40.45
CA ILE A 599 9.14 68.84 39.38
C ILE A 599 8.75 68.07 38.09
N PRO A 600 7.47 68.10 37.65
CA PRO A 600 7.02 67.25 36.56
C PRO A 600 7.77 67.49 35.21
N ASP A 601 8.09 68.75 34.91
CA ASP A 601 8.81 69.11 33.68
C ASP A 601 10.27 68.63 33.66
N ALA A 602 10.80 68.15 34.77
CA ALA A 602 12.14 67.58 34.88
C ALA A 602 12.16 66.04 34.80
N GLU A 603 11.01 65.43 34.69
CA GLU A 603 10.89 63.97 34.52
C GLU A 603 10.97 63.58 33.06
N VAL A 604 12.05 62.80 32.71
CA VAL A 604 12.26 62.38 31.34
C VAL A 604 13.11 61.10 31.26
N ASN A 605 12.75 60.23 30.31
CA ASN A 605 13.60 59.12 29.90
C ASN A 605 14.48 59.58 28.72
N LEU A 606 15.79 59.44 28.89
CA LEU A 606 16.74 59.76 27.82
C LEU A 606 16.67 58.70 26.72
N PRO A 607 17.11 59.04 25.48
CA PRO A 607 17.20 58.08 24.39
C PRO A 607 17.95 56.81 24.80
N LEU A 608 17.49 55.67 24.32
CA LEU A 608 18.08 54.37 24.53
C LEU A 608 19.53 54.38 24.02
N ILE A 609 20.46 53.97 24.87
CA ILE A 609 21.89 53.85 24.53
C ILE A 609 22.19 52.38 24.35
N ARG A 610 22.78 52.03 23.21
CA ARG A 610 23.22 50.66 22.95
C ARG A 610 24.68 50.50 23.34
N ILE A 611 25.00 49.44 24.07
CA ILE A 611 26.38 49.10 24.42
C ILE A 611 27.11 48.62 23.16
N GLU A 612 28.20 49.29 22.85
CA GLU A 612 29.11 48.98 21.74
C GLU A 612 30.42 48.40 22.28
N GLN A 613 31.25 47.83 21.40
CA GLN A 613 32.50 47.21 21.80
C GLN A 613 33.44 48.19 22.52
N HIS A 614 33.50 49.42 22.08
CA HIS A 614 34.37 50.45 22.73
C HIS A 614 33.96 50.79 24.15
N HIS A 615 32.66 50.75 24.49
CA HIS A 615 32.16 50.90 25.85
C HIS A 615 32.62 49.74 26.73
N LYS A 616 32.51 48.52 26.19
CA LYS A 616 32.91 47.29 26.88
C LYS A 616 34.42 47.27 27.13
N ASP A 617 35.24 47.66 26.15
CA ASP A 617 36.71 47.70 26.26
C ASP A 617 37.16 48.73 27.30
N LYS A 618 36.42 49.83 27.44
CA LYS A 618 36.67 50.88 28.40
C LYS A 618 36.13 50.53 29.79
N GLY A 619 35.16 49.64 29.88
CA GLY A 619 34.48 49.26 31.13
C GLY A 619 33.52 50.33 31.67
N GLU A 620 33.25 51.36 30.89
CA GLU A 620 32.36 52.46 31.29
C GLU A 620 31.61 53.06 30.10
N LEU A 621 30.46 53.63 30.36
CA LEU A 621 29.65 54.43 29.44
C LEU A 621 29.63 55.88 29.94
N THR A 622 29.93 56.85 29.12
CA THR A 622 29.78 58.29 29.43
C THR A 622 28.64 58.87 28.59
N TYR A 623 27.81 59.66 29.19
CA TYR A 623 26.70 60.35 28.53
C TYR A 623 26.66 61.80 28.92
N GLN A 624 26.19 62.66 28.02
CA GLN A 624 26.01 64.08 28.30
C GLN A 624 24.53 64.38 28.44
N ILE A 625 24.07 64.71 29.65
CA ILE A 625 22.72 65.18 29.91
C ILE A 625 22.64 66.65 29.51
N GLU A 626 21.70 67.01 28.68
CA GLU A 626 21.53 68.37 28.21
C GLU A 626 21.42 69.36 29.39
N ARG A 627 22.23 70.40 29.35
CA ARG A 627 22.28 71.45 30.39
C ARG A 627 20.91 72.05 30.72
N ARG A 628 20.00 72.12 29.72
CA ARG A 628 18.63 72.61 29.85
C ARG A 628 17.93 72.00 31.03
N TRP A 629 18.16 70.72 31.33
CA TRP A 629 17.53 70.02 32.43
C TRP A 629 17.81 70.67 33.81
N ALA A 630 19.06 71.12 34.07
CA ALA A 630 19.40 71.80 35.30
C ALA A 630 18.65 73.14 35.46
N PHE A 631 18.34 73.84 34.38
CA PHE A 631 17.58 75.09 34.41
C PHE A 631 16.10 74.83 34.65
N VAL A 632 15.52 73.70 34.18
CA VAL A 632 14.17 73.29 34.49
C VAL A 632 14.03 73.03 36.01
N ILE A 633 15.03 72.45 36.64
CA ILE A 633 15.05 72.21 38.07
C ILE A 633 15.19 73.54 38.84
N CYS A 634 16.01 74.44 38.37
CA CYS A 634 16.28 75.76 38.95
C CYS A 634 16.91 75.71 40.35
N SER A 635 16.19 75.21 41.34
CA SER A 635 16.60 75.01 42.71
C SER A 635 15.86 73.81 43.33
N GLY A 636 16.62 72.78 43.62
CA GLY A 636 16.06 71.53 44.09
C GLY A 636 17.11 70.42 44.11
N SER A 637 16.73 69.23 43.80
CA SER A 637 17.67 68.13 43.58
C SER A 637 17.31 67.35 42.29
N ALA A 638 18.35 66.99 41.58
CA ALA A 638 18.33 66.09 40.44
C ALA A 638 18.46 64.65 40.94
N THR A 639 17.60 63.78 40.49
CA THR A 639 17.68 62.32 40.73
C THR A 639 17.86 61.64 39.40
N VAL A 640 18.91 60.82 39.27
CA VAL A 640 19.24 60.10 38.06
C VAL A 640 19.38 58.63 38.40
N GLU A 641 18.73 57.80 37.62
CA GLU A 641 18.83 56.35 37.69
C GLU A 641 18.94 55.80 36.29
N TYR A 642 19.30 54.53 36.13
CA TYR A 642 19.26 53.87 34.84
C TYR A 642 18.76 52.45 34.91
N THR A 643 18.20 51.98 33.81
CA THR A 643 17.84 50.59 33.61
C THR A 643 18.75 50.02 32.52
N ALA A 644 19.45 48.95 32.86
CA ALA A 644 20.20 48.16 31.89
C ALA A 644 19.35 46.95 31.47
N THR A 645 19.29 46.65 30.17
CA THR A 645 18.51 45.53 29.62
C THR A 645 19.40 44.72 28.72
N ASN A 646 19.46 43.42 28.96
CA ASN A 646 20.08 42.45 28.07
C ASN A 646 18.99 41.55 27.43
N VAL A 647 19.38 40.45 26.77
CA VAL A 647 18.45 39.52 26.11
C VAL A 647 17.51 38.80 27.10
N HIS A 648 17.84 38.76 28.37
CA HIS A 648 17.09 38.09 29.43
C HIS A 648 16.16 39.02 30.20
N GLY A 649 16.40 40.33 30.17
CA GLY A 649 15.51 41.28 30.82
C GLY A 649 16.21 42.52 31.40
N PRO A 650 15.45 43.43 32.02
CA PRO A 650 15.95 44.65 32.58
C PRO A 650 16.36 44.48 34.08
N VAL A 651 17.39 45.23 34.47
CA VAL A 651 17.75 45.47 35.89
C VAL A 651 17.88 46.97 36.12
N LYS A 652 17.27 47.47 37.18
CA LYS A 652 17.31 48.88 37.53
C LYS A 652 18.46 49.14 38.51
N ALA A 653 19.25 50.19 38.24
CA ALA A 653 20.30 50.65 39.14
C ALA A 653 19.72 51.49 40.29
N GLY A 654 20.50 51.65 41.35
CA GLY A 654 20.22 52.64 42.37
C GLY A 654 20.15 54.05 41.78
N HIS A 655 19.53 54.96 42.50
CA HIS A 655 19.42 56.35 42.06
C HIS A 655 20.52 57.23 42.68
N LYS A 656 21.08 58.12 41.89
CA LYS A 656 21.98 59.16 42.33
C LYS A 656 21.24 60.47 42.43
N ARG A 657 21.22 61.03 43.64
CA ARG A 657 20.61 62.31 43.88
C ARG A 657 21.68 63.36 44.16
N VAL A 658 21.61 64.51 43.50
CA VAL A 658 22.54 65.65 43.64
C VAL A 658 21.78 66.95 43.71
N PRO A 659 22.17 67.88 44.65
CA PRO A 659 21.59 69.22 44.73
C PRO A 659 21.82 70.02 43.44
N VAL A 660 20.83 70.81 43.03
CA VAL A 660 20.86 71.75 41.93
C VAL A 660 20.53 73.16 42.43
N SER A 661 21.39 74.12 42.08
CA SER A 661 21.18 75.55 42.39
C SER A 661 21.71 76.42 41.26
N VAL A 662 20.88 76.73 40.27
CA VAL A 662 21.22 77.57 39.12
C VAL A 662 20.60 78.97 39.23
N ARG A 663 20.10 79.35 40.37
CA ARG A 663 19.58 80.70 40.60
C ARG A 663 20.71 81.71 40.62
N GLU A 664 20.49 82.83 39.96
CA GLU A 664 21.42 83.95 40.04
C GLU A 664 21.38 84.59 41.41
N PRO A 665 22.51 84.75 42.08
CA PRO A 665 22.55 85.29 43.43
C PRO A 665 21.97 86.70 43.54
N SER A 666 22.05 87.50 42.52
CA SER A 666 21.62 88.89 42.46
C SER A 666 20.15 89.09 42.12
N GLN A 667 19.50 88.11 41.45
CA GLN A 667 18.14 88.25 40.94
C GLN A 667 17.13 87.28 41.55
N GLY A 668 17.60 86.27 42.28
CA GLY A 668 16.72 85.25 42.86
C GLY A 668 15.85 84.49 41.90
N THR A 669 16.03 84.67 40.64
CA THR A 669 15.31 84.03 39.50
C THR A 669 16.19 82.97 38.83
N CYS A 670 15.57 82.05 38.15
CA CYS A 670 16.25 81.10 37.32
C CYS A 670 16.47 81.69 35.93
N PRO A 671 17.72 81.74 35.47
CA PRO A 671 17.98 82.14 34.10
C PRO A 671 17.32 81.18 33.13
N LEU A 672 16.93 81.72 31.96
CA LEU A 672 16.48 80.86 30.86
C LEU A 672 17.72 80.07 30.33
N PRO A 673 17.53 78.84 29.93
CA PRO A 673 18.63 77.98 29.48
C PRO A 673 19.36 78.47 28.25
#